data_9d23b9fe1a7685ed3961c98b9fd557dc
#
_entry.id   9d23b9fe1a7685ed3961c98b9fd557dc
#
_cell.length_a   1.000
_cell.length_b   1.000
_cell.length_c   1.000
_cell.angle_alpha   90.00
_cell.angle_beta   90.00
_cell.angle_gamma   90.00
#
_symmetry.space_group_name_H-M   'P 1'
#
loop_
_entity.id
_entity.type
_entity.pdbx_description
1 polymer ?
#
loop_
_entity_poly.entity_id
_entity_poly.type
_entity_poly.pdbx_seq_one_letter_code
_entity_poly.pdbx_strand_id
1 'polypeptide(L)'
;MLVTNDILYSFINCQYKAYLKGKQQLESTSEYQILYTKLKQIQTDNFEKQFSTIREVFSKNISFDNSFNKEANALNVKFANENIDISLDGIEFSGKKFFTPILITPFEKVTRVDKLFLALQCTLIQTNFNIQAPLCKIIFGQNLKETKFKVSTFSKAIKKIGTDLTKLLSNSNTPLFYKNQHCQICEFQNACLEKLVERDDLSLLASLKSKEILQKNNRGVFSVKQLSYSFRPKKNPYRKRTFVPELKALAIRDNKTFIQEILNLKEVETEIFLDFEGIPDRNSNYLIGLIIRTGKIDIEHSFWANSKEEENYIFIQLIELLKPLKSFTIYHYGSYEIQALKNTSKKLSAEYQDCLKVMMNNSFNLLNVFTHNIYPPTYSNSLKEIARFLKFEWSDKDASGLQSTIWRYNWELNQDEKLKDKLIRYNIEDCRALKIIKDWIVQLQNEDNDKQFASDLKSENIFKWGITNYVLKDFEEINSRAYFDYQREHIYLRTNKKLYRAVKKSENNKRAYNKIDRKVSLFPEKCPFCKSKNLNKIRTSKKLQIDISFMRYGIKKNATLYFGGPSICVKCKRKVPCANMKTLPMYGYNLMMWSVNQKIQYKQSSESIINFLKDSLKIEVSVTQMTKFKEFVADKYSNTYHEIISDMIKSELIHADETIARIKNIDGYVWVFANHNSVYYLFKETRETDFLKETLKDFNGVLVSDFYTGYDSLECRQQKCLVHLIRDLNGDFLNNQLDFELKKIVIEFGSVLRSIIATIDKYGLKSKHLNKHKKNVDKFYSNTISTIFESEYALSYQKRFIKYRDKLFCFLNYDNIPWNNNNAEHSIKPFAKWRKKISKNLTKQNIENHLTLLSILQTCKYRGINFFEFLKSGETSIEKFSIKYK
;
A
#
# COMPACT_ATOMS: atom_id res chain seq x y z
N MET A 1 -4.74 -29.50 31.32
CA MET A 1 -6.07 -28.88 31.11
C MET A 1 -6.77 -29.67 30.04
N LEU A 2 -7.97 -30.20 30.33
CA LEU A 2 -8.75 -31.04 29.42
C LEU A 2 -9.33 -30.21 28.28
N VAL A 3 -9.19 -30.67 27.04
CA VAL A 3 -9.71 -29.99 25.85
C VAL A 3 -11.15 -30.39 25.61
N THR A 4 -12.09 -29.48 25.84
CA THR A 4 -13.54 -29.68 25.65
C THR A 4 -14.05 -28.99 24.39
N ASN A 5 -15.25 -29.35 23.92
CA ASN A 5 -15.95 -28.63 22.82
C ASN A 5 -16.03 -27.13 23.04
N ASP A 6 -16.33 -26.73 24.26
CA ASP A 6 -16.50 -25.32 24.62
C ASP A 6 -15.17 -24.54 24.51
N ILE A 7 -14.07 -25.16 24.96
CA ILE A 7 -12.73 -24.57 24.82
C ILE A 7 -12.33 -24.46 23.34
N LEU A 8 -12.60 -25.50 22.54
CA LEU A 8 -12.29 -25.49 21.10
C LEU A 8 -13.07 -24.41 20.36
N TYR A 9 -14.39 -24.36 20.57
CA TYR A 9 -15.25 -23.36 19.95
C TYR A 9 -14.88 -21.94 20.38
N SER A 10 -14.59 -21.77 21.68
CA SER A 10 -14.13 -20.50 22.23
C SER A 10 -12.80 -20.08 21.62
N PHE A 11 -11.84 -21.00 21.46
CA PHE A 11 -10.51 -20.70 20.91
C PHE A 11 -10.56 -20.19 19.47
N ILE A 12 -11.42 -20.81 18.64
CA ILE A 12 -11.61 -20.37 17.24
C ILE A 12 -12.11 -18.92 17.16
N ASN A 13 -12.98 -18.52 18.09
CA ASN A 13 -13.60 -17.20 18.12
C ASN A 13 -12.78 -16.16 18.90
N CYS A 14 -12.20 -16.55 20.02
CA CYS A 14 -11.40 -15.70 20.89
C CYS A 14 -10.50 -16.53 21.82
N GLN A 15 -9.18 -16.41 21.67
CA GLN A 15 -8.21 -17.13 22.51
C GLN A 15 -8.34 -16.76 24.00
N TYR A 16 -8.69 -15.51 24.32
CA TYR A 16 -8.89 -15.06 25.69
C TYR A 16 -10.13 -15.68 26.32
N LYS A 17 -11.23 -15.82 25.56
CA LYS A 17 -12.42 -16.58 26.00
C LYS A 17 -12.05 -18.04 26.34
N ALA A 18 -11.30 -18.70 25.48
CA ALA A 18 -10.83 -20.07 25.75
C ALA A 18 -9.97 -20.17 27.02
N TYR A 19 -9.12 -19.17 27.27
CA TYR A 19 -8.32 -19.05 28.48
C TYR A 19 -9.17 -18.89 29.72
N LEU A 20 -10.19 -18.00 29.70
CA LEU A 20 -11.12 -17.78 30.82
C LEU A 20 -11.90 -19.06 31.14
N LYS A 21 -12.43 -19.72 30.11
CA LYS A 21 -13.12 -21.00 30.27
C LYS A 21 -12.24 -22.10 30.84
N GLY A 22 -11.02 -22.15 30.38
CA GLY A 22 -10.04 -23.11 30.90
C GLY A 22 -9.63 -22.88 32.34
N LYS A 23 -9.78 -21.66 32.85
CA LYS A 23 -9.63 -21.32 34.26
C LYS A 23 -10.92 -21.46 35.07
N GLN A 24 -11.97 -22.04 34.48
CA GLN A 24 -13.28 -22.20 35.10
C GLN A 24 -13.91 -20.92 35.65
N GLN A 25 -13.56 -19.76 35.02
CA GLN A 25 -14.28 -18.53 35.29
C GLN A 25 -15.67 -18.65 34.69
N LEU A 26 -16.69 -18.58 35.56
CA LEU A 26 -18.10 -18.63 35.19
C LEU A 26 -18.64 -17.21 35.11
N GLU A 27 -19.32 -16.93 34.00
CA GLU A 27 -20.17 -15.74 33.84
C GLU A 27 -21.60 -16.19 33.53
N SER A 28 -22.57 -15.28 33.68
CA SER A 28 -23.96 -15.57 33.33
C SER A 28 -24.12 -15.89 31.86
N THR A 29 -24.84 -16.94 31.54
CA THR A 29 -25.10 -17.34 30.13
C THR A 29 -25.80 -16.23 29.39
N SER A 30 -25.30 -15.82 28.22
CA SER A 30 -25.92 -14.76 27.42
C SER A 30 -27.28 -15.21 26.84
N GLU A 31 -28.23 -14.27 26.64
CA GLU A 31 -29.54 -14.57 26.04
C GLU A 31 -29.40 -15.27 24.68
N TYR A 32 -28.37 -14.87 23.91
CA TYR A 32 -28.07 -15.52 22.64
C TYR A 32 -27.71 -17.01 22.79
N GLN A 33 -26.93 -17.36 23.81
CA GLN A 33 -26.57 -18.76 24.07
C GLN A 33 -27.79 -19.58 24.52
N ILE A 34 -28.65 -18.99 25.33
CA ILE A 34 -29.91 -19.63 25.74
C ILE A 34 -30.76 -19.92 24.51
N LEU A 35 -30.95 -18.91 23.64
CA LEU A 35 -31.68 -19.07 22.39
C LEU A 35 -31.03 -20.15 21.47
N TYR A 36 -29.72 -20.08 21.28
CA TYR A 36 -28.97 -21.02 20.45
C TYR A 36 -29.17 -22.46 20.94
N THR A 37 -29.06 -22.71 22.24
CA THR A 37 -29.25 -24.02 22.82
C THR A 37 -30.66 -24.54 22.58
N LYS A 38 -31.68 -23.66 22.79
CA LYS A 38 -33.10 -24.00 22.56
C LYS A 38 -33.37 -24.35 21.09
N LEU A 39 -32.88 -23.51 20.15
CA LEU A 39 -33.04 -23.74 18.72
C LEU A 39 -32.30 -25.01 18.26
N LYS A 40 -31.10 -25.27 18.78
CA LYS A 40 -30.32 -26.47 18.48
C LYS A 40 -31.03 -27.72 18.97
N GLN A 41 -31.64 -27.69 20.16
CA GLN A 41 -32.43 -28.83 20.69
C GLN A 41 -33.62 -29.14 19.76
N ILE A 42 -34.40 -28.12 19.37
CA ILE A 42 -35.53 -28.28 18.44
C ILE A 42 -35.05 -28.90 17.11
N GLN A 43 -33.90 -28.42 16.59
CA GLN A 43 -33.34 -28.93 15.35
C GLN A 43 -32.87 -30.40 15.47
N THR A 44 -32.27 -30.75 16.59
CA THR A 44 -31.84 -32.11 16.87
C THR A 44 -33.06 -33.05 16.98
N ASP A 45 -34.11 -32.63 17.69
CA ASP A 45 -35.36 -33.40 17.81
C ASP A 45 -36.04 -33.60 16.44
N ASN A 46 -36.02 -32.59 15.57
CA ASN A 46 -36.55 -32.67 14.20
C ASN A 46 -35.73 -33.64 13.35
N PHE A 47 -34.40 -33.58 13.48
CA PHE A 47 -33.48 -34.50 12.80
C PHE A 47 -33.75 -35.97 13.27
N GLU A 48 -33.88 -36.18 14.57
CA GLU A 48 -34.20 -37.49 15.14
C GLU A 48 -35.52 -38.03 14.60
N LYS A 49 -36.58 -37.22 14.55
CA LYS A 49 -37.90 -37.62 14.03
C LYS A 49 -37.85 -38.00 12.54
N GLN A 50 -37.13 -37.24 11.73
CA GLN A 50 -37.01 -37.51 10.29
C GLN A 50 -36.20 -38.78 10.02
N PHE A 51 -35.16 -39.04 10.78
CA PHE A 51 -34.33 -40.25 10.61
C PHE A 51 -34.94 -41.50 11.21
N SER A 52 -35.75 -41.42 12.24
CA SER A 52 -36.53 -42.56 12.74
C SER A 52 -37.55 -43.11 11.72
N THR A 53 -38.02 -42.27 10.80
CA THR A 53 -38.91 -42.65 9.68
C THR A 53 -38.19 -43.35 8.53
N ILE A 54 -36.86 -43.17 8.35
CA ILE A 54 -36.06 -43.67 7.20
C ILE A 54 -35.33 -45.00 7.52
N ARG A 55 -35.64 -45.73 8.61
CA ARG A 55 -35.03 -47.02 8.99
C ARG A 55 -33.53 -47.04 9.29
N GLU A 56 -32.87 -45.92 9.53
CA GLU A 56 -31.51 -45.91 10.05
C GLU A 56 -31.55 -45.82 11.57
N VAL A 57 -31.18 -46.90 12.23
CA VAL A 57 -31.15 -46.95 13.71
C VAL A 57 -29.89 -46.22 14.19
N PHE A 58 -30.10 -45.03 14.71
CA PHE A 58 -29.04 -44.32 15.44
C PHE A 58 -29.11 -44.72 16.92
N SER A 59 -28.02 -45.21 17.44
CA SER A 59 -27.85 -45.39 18.89
C SER A 59 -27.66 -44.02 19.55
N LYS A 60 -28.23 -43.81 20.74
CA LYS A 60 -28.16 -42.49 21.42
C LYS A 60 -27.20 -42.50 22.62
N ASN A 61 -26.57 -41.35 22.90
CA ASN A 61 -25.77 -41.09 24.11
C ASN A 61 -24.66 -42.12 24.37
N ILE A 62 -23.80 -42.36 23.39
CA ILE A 62 -22.73 -43.36 23.46
C ILE A 62 -21.42 -42.72 23.87
N SER A 63 -20.73 -43.33 24.85
CA SER A 63 -19.32 -43.07 25.12
C SER A 63 -18.47 -43.99 24.25
N PHE A 64 -17.57 -43.41 23.46
CA PHE A 64 -16.68 -44.18 22.60
C PHE A 64 -15.55 -44.75 23.42
N ASP A 65 -15.59 -46.11 23.61
CA ASP A 65 -14.52 -46.93 24.15
C ASP A 65 -14.03 -47.95 23.12
N ASN A 66 -13.04 -48.74 23.44
CA ASN A 66 -12.51 -49.79 22.57
C ASN A 66 -13.48 -50.95 22.28
N SER A 67 -14.64 -51.02 22.98
CA SER A 67 -15.66 -52.04 22.85
C SER A 67 -16.81 -51.62 21.92
N PHE A 68 -16.82 -50.39 21.42
CA PHE A 68 -17.88 -49.86 20.60
C PHE A 68 -17.98 -50.58 19.24
N ASN A 69 -19.19 -51.04 18.89
CA ASN A 69 -19.45 -51.64 17.59
C ASN A 69 -19.38 -50.60 16.47
N LYS A 70 -18.29 -50.63 15.65
CA LYS A 70 -17.95 -49.66 14.63
C LYS A 70 -18.85 -49.73 13.38
N GLU A 71 -20.01 -50.34 13.46
CA GLU A 71 -20.90 -50.52 12.29
C GLU A 71 -22.25 -49.78 12.43
N ALA A 72 -22.53 -49.16 13.59
CA ALA A 72 -23.80 -48.48 13.84
C ALA A 72 -23.64 -46.95 13.81
N ASN A 73 -24.54 -46.28 13.10
CA ASN A 73 -24.66 -44.81 13.17
C ASN A 73 -25.12 -44.38 14.57
N ALA A 74 -24.62 -43.26 15.06
CA ALA A 74 -24.93 -42.84 16.43
C ALA A 74 -25.12 -41.32 16.56
N LEU A 75 -25.98 -40.90 17.50
CA LEU A 75 -26.17 -39.50 17.90
C LEU A 75 -25.61 -39.28 19.32
N ASN A 76 -25.20 -38.06 19.60
CA ASN A 76 -24.61 -37.62 20.87
C ASN A 76 -23.43 -38.53 21.29
N VAL A 77 -22.40 -38.60 20.44
CA VAL A 77 -21.26 -39.49 20.67
C VAL A 77 -20.16 -38.77 21.40
N LYS A 78 -19.77 -39.29 22.56
CA LYS A 78 -18.73 -38.72 23.41
C LYS A 78 -17.40 -39.46 23.22
N PHE A 79 -16.33 -38.72 22.99
CA PHE A 79 -14.94 -39.14 22.91
C PHE A 79 -14.18 -38.55 24.09
N ALA A 80 -13.82 -39.34 25.07
CA ALA A 80 -13.14 -38.86 26.27
C ALA A 80 -11.91 -39.69 26.59
N ASN A 81 -10.80 -39.01 26.94
CA ASN A 81 -9.59 -39.60 27.51
C ASN A 81 -8.93 -38.56 28.45
N GLU A 82 -7.71 -38.81 28.92
CA GLU A 82 -6.98 -37.88 29.80
C GLU A 82 -6.74 -36.49 29.21
N ASN A 83 -6.71 -36.37 27.89
CA ASN A 83 -6.36 -35.14 27.18
C ASN A 83 -7.57 -34.38 26.59
N ILE A 84 -8.60 -35.12 26.18
CA ILE A 84 -9.77 -34.56 25.48
C ILE A 84 -11.09 -35.10 26.05
N ASP A 85 -12.10 -34.20 26.02
CA ASP A 85 -13.50 -34.53 26.27
C ASP A 85 -14.36 -33.85 25.20
N ILE A 86 -14.60 -34.57 24.09
CA ILE A 86 -15.24 -34.03 22.88
C ILE A 86 -16.50 -34.83 22.60
N SER A 87 -17.63 -34.15 22.41
CA SER A 87 -18.87 -34.74 21.94
C SER A 87 -19.19 -34.27 20.52
N LEU A 88 -19.64 -35.22 19.69
CA LEU A 88 -20.16 -34.93 18.34
C LEU A 88 -21.68 -35.08 18.38
N ASP A 89 -22.39 -34.25 17.62
CA ASP A 89 -23.86 -34.35 17.52
C ASP A 89 -24.29 -35.66 16.87
N GLY A 90 -23.46 -36.24 15.98
CA GLY A 90 -23.67 -37.56 15.42
C GLY A 90 -22.47 -38.06 14.63
N ILE A 91 -22.49 -39.32 14.27
CA ILE A 91 -21.53 -40.01 13.43
C ILE A 91 -22.22 -40.97 12.46
N GLU A 92 -21.75 -41.00 11.21
CA GLU A 92 -22.09 -42.07 10.24
C GLU A 92 -20.83 -42.90 10.00
N PHE A 93 -20.91 -44.22 10.16
CA PHE A 93 -19.79 -45.10 9.85
C PHE A 93 -19.80 -45.54 8.38
N SER A 94 -18.61 -45.50 7.77
CA SER A 94 -18.36 -46.00 6.42
C SER A 94 -17.30 -47.09 6.46
N GLY A 95 -17.63 -48.24 7.02
CA GLY A 95 -16.73 -49.38 7.28
C GLY A 95 -15.93 -49.25 8.59
N LYS A 96 -15.12 -50.27 8.90
CA LYS A 96 -14.50 -50.46 10.23
C LYS A 96 -13.49 -49.36 10.68
N LYS A 97 -13.00 -48.51 9.78
CA LYS A 97 -11.96 -47.51 10.08
C LYS A 97 -12.32 -46.06 9.70
N PHE A 98 -13.46 -45.85 9.05
CA PHE A 98 -13.84 -44.54 8.57
C PHE A 98 -15.18 -44.11 9.18
N PHE A 99 -15.23 -42.85 9.63
CA PHE A 99 -16.47 -42.24 10.07
C PHE A 99 -16.64 -40.82 9.48
N THR A 100 -17.89 -40.42 9.36
CA THR A 100 -18.28 -39.08 8.96
C THR A 100 -18.95 -38.40 10.16
N PRO A 101 -18.27 -37.45 10.84
CA PRO A 101 -18.86 -36.72 11.95
C PRO A 101 -19.92 -35.77 11.47
N ILE A 102 -20.96 -35.58 12.25
CA ILE A 102 -22.10 -34.71 11.99
C ILE A 102 -22.10 -33.57 13.00
N LEU A 103 -22.26 -32.37 12.52
CA LEU A 103 -22.60 -31.17 13.31
C LEU A 103 -24.01 -30.73 12.93
N ILE A 104 -24.86 -30.47 13.92
CA ILE A 104 -26.20 -29.91 13.71
C ILE A 104 -26.18 -28.43 14.10
N THR A 105 -26.56 -27.55 13.17
CA THR A 105 -26.69 -26.11 13.43
C THR A 105 -28.10 -25.62 13.09
N PRO A 106 -28.73 -24.84 13.99
CA PRO A 106 -30.10 -24.38 13.80
C PRO A 106 -30.25 -23.28 12.71
N PHE A 107 -29.16 -22.68 12.29
CA PHE A 107 -29.18 -21.56 11.33
C PHE A 107 -29.25 -22.04 9.88
N GLU A 108 -29.80 -21.17 9.00
CA GLU A 108 -29.92 -21.46 7.56
C GLU A 108 -28.58 -21.37 6.80
N LYS A 109 -27.53 -20.83 7.41
CA LYS A 109 -26.22 -20.67 6.79
C LYS A 109 -25.13 -21.34 7.62
N VAL A 110 -24.32 -22.17 6.95
CA VAL A 110 -23.12 -22.76 7.54
C VAL A 110 -21.97 -21.77 7.47
N THR A 111 -21.39 -21.44 8.63
CA THR A 111 -20.27 -20.50 8.72
C THR A 111 -18.93 -21.22 8.54
N ARG A 112 -17.87 -20.43 8.28
CA ARG A 112 -16.50 -20.97 8.28
C ARG A 112 -16.08 -21.48 9.66
N VAL A 113 -16.62 -20.89 10.73
CA VAL A 113 -16.35 -21.31 12.12
C VAL A 113 -16.89 -22.70 12.36
N ASP A 114 -18.12 -23.01 11.92
CA ASP A 114 -18.75 -24.33 12.07
C ASP A 114 -17.91 -25.42 11.36
N LYS A 115 -17.48 -25.14 10.12
CA LYS A 115 -16.63 -26.06 9.35
C LYS A 115 -15.28 -26.29 10.04
N LEU A 116 -14.64 -25.20 10.52
CA LEU A 116 -13.34 -25.29 11.19
C LEU A 116 -13.44 -26.00 12.54
N PHE A 117 -14.52 -25.74 13.29
CA PHE A 117 -14.79 -26.40 14.56
C PHE A 117 -14.93 -27.91 14.38
N LEU A 118 -15.79 -28.37 13.47
CA LEU A 118 -15.97 -29.79 13.19
C LEU A 118 -14.67 -30.42 12.66
N ALA A 119 -13.93 -29.75 11.77
CA ALA A 119 -12.64 -30.25 11.27
C ALA A 119 -11.59 -30.41 12.37
N LEU A 120 -11.58 -29.49 13.35
CA LEU A 120 -10.67 -29.54 14.50
C LEU A 120 -11.04 -30.68 15.45
N GLN A 121 -12.33 -30.86 15.77
CA GLN A 121 -12.82 -32.00 16.51
C GLN A 121 -12.39 -33.32 15.86
N CYS A 122 -12.60 -33.46 14.54
CA CYS A 122 -12.17 -34.62 13.77
C CYS A 122 -10.69 -34.92 13.91
N THR A 123 -9.86 -33.89 13.77
CA THR A 123 -8.39 -34.04 13.84
C THR A 123 -7.96 -34.52 15.24
N LEU A 124 -8.57 -33.98 16.30
CA LEU A 124 -8.28 -34.41 17.67
C LEU A 124 -8.75 -35.85 17.95
N ILE A 125 -9.92 -36.24 17.43
CA ILE A 125 -10.40 -37.60 17.53
C ILE A 125 -9.51 -38.57 16.75
N GLN A 126 -9.10 -38.19 15.52
CA GLN A 126 -8.17 -39.01 14.72
C GLN A 126 -6.84 -39.26 15.42
N THR A 127 -6.27 -38.22 16.04
CA THR A 127 -4.97 -38.35 16.74
C THR A 127 -5.04 -39.12 18.04
N ASN A 128 -6.18 -39.12 18.75
CA ASN A 128 -6.30 -39.73 20.06
C ASN A 128 -6.92 -41.15 20.02
N PHE A 129 -7.75 -41.48 19.02
CA PHE A 129 -8.49 -42.75 18.95
C PHE A 129 -8.15 -43.60 17.72
N ASN A 130 -7.20 -43.15 16.88
CA ASN A 130 -6.73 -43.87 15.68
C ASN A 130 -7.84 -44.26 14.68
N ILE A 131 -8.82 -43.35 14.49
CA ILE A 131 -9.95 -43.51 13.58
C ILE A 131 -9.86 -42.40 12.54
N GLN A 132 -10.21 -42.66 11.26
CA GLN A 132 -10.09 -41.68 10.20
C GLN A 132 -11.44 -41.05 9.83
N ALA A 133 -11.46 -39.72 9.72
CA ALA A 133 -12.61 -38.93 9.27
C ALA A 133 -12.21 -38.04 8.08
N PRO A 134 -12.18 -38.56 6.85
CA PRO A 134 -11.76 -37.77 5.67
C PRO A 134 -12.81 -36.75 5.26
N LEU A 135 -14.06 -36.96 5.57
CA LEU A 135 -15.21 -36.13 5.30
C LEU A 135 -15.91 -35.69 6.58
N CYS A 136 -16.46 -34.50 6.58
CA CYS A 136 -17.34 -33.96 7.61
C CYS A 136 -18.69 -33.61 7.00
N LYS A 137 -19.78 -33.74 7.79
CA LYS A 137 -21.15 -33.45 7.41
C LYS A 137 -21.73 -32.40 8.36
N ILE A 138 -22.37 -31.35 7.81
CA ILE A 138 -23.12 -30.38 8.62
C ILE A 138 -24.56 -30.40 8.15
N ILE A 139 -25.47 -30.54 9.11
CA ILE A 139 -26.93 -30.48 8.92
C ILE A 139 -27.37 -29.10 9.41
N PHE A 140 -28.12 -28.37 8.59
CA PHE A 140 -28.44 -26.98 8.87
C PHE A 140 -29.81 -26.56 8.33
N GLY A 141 -30.37 -25.55 8.96
CA GLY A 141 -31.63 -24.92 8.56
C GLY A 141 -32.86 -25.77 8.90
N GLN A 142 -34.02 -25.10 8.84
CA GLN A 142 -35.31 -25.76 9.18
C GLN A 142 -35.63 -26.99 8.34
N ASN A 143 -35.16 -27.02 7.08
CA ASN A 143 -35.36 -28.12 6.15
C ASN A 143 -34.25 -29.20 6.21
N LEU A 144 -33.44 -29.24 7.25
CA LEU A 144 -32.40 -30.23 7.47
C LEU A 144 -31.46 -30.43 6.26
N LYS A 145 -31.07 -29.31 5.61
CA LYS A 145 -30.14 -29.34 4.47
C LYS A 145 -28.78 -29.89 4.90
N GLU A 146 -28.11 -30.57 3.96
CA GLU A 146 -26.80 -31.16 4.20
C GLU A 146 -25.69 -30.47 3.40
N THR A 147 -24.52 -30.31 4.01
CA THR A 147 -23.29 -29.95 3.31
C THR A 147 -22.15 -30.87 3.79
N LYS A 148 -21.32 -31.32 2.84
CA LYS A 148 -20.16 -32.17 3.10
C LYS A 148 -18.88 -31.45 2.71
N PHE A 149 -17.81 -31.65 3.45
CA PHE A 149 -16.50 -31.07 3.12
C PHE A 149 -15.36 -31.93 3.64
N LYS A 150 -14.17 -31.81 3.03
CA LYS A 150 -12.96 -32.57 3.41
C LYS A 150 -12.22 -31.87 4.55
N VAL A 151 -11.76 -32.60 5.57
CA VAL A 151 -10.95 -32.09 6.68
C VAL A 151 -9.65 -31.47 6.19
N SER A 152 -9.06 -32.02 5.12
CA SER A 152 -7.82 -31.54 4.51
C SER A 152 -7.89 -30.08 4.04
N THR A 153 -9.07 -29.56 3.71
CA THR A 153 -9.29 -28.15 3.34
C THR A 153 -8.85 -27.17 4.44
N PHE A 154 -8.89 -27.60 5.70
CA PHE A 154 -8.54 -26.76 6.85
C PHE A 154 -7.18 -27.11 7.48
N SER A 155 -6.37 -27.98 6.89
CA SER A 155 -5.12 -28.49 7.46
C SER A 155 -4.13 -27.41 7.93
N LYS A 156 -3.96 -26.34 7.17
CA LYS A 156 -3.12 -25.18 7.57
C LYS A 156 -3.65 -24.48 8.82
N ALA A 157 -4.97 -24.24 8.87
CA ALA A 157 -5.61 -23.56 10.00
C ALA A 157 -5.55 -24.45 11.25
N ILE A 158 -5.83 -25.74 11.11
CA ILE A 158 -5.80 -26.71 12.21
C ILE A 158 -4.39 -26.83 12.80
N LYS A 159 -3.34 -26.94 11.98
CA LYS A 159 -1.95 -26.98 12.47
C LYS A 159 -1.59 -25.73 13.28
N LYS A 160 -2.00 -24.55 12.79
CA LYS A 160 -1.78 -23.30 13.51
C LYS A 160 -2.53 -23.25 14.83
N ILE A 161 -3.83 -23.61 14.81
CA ILE A 161 -4.66 -23.66 16.02
C ILE A 161 -4.09 -24.67 17.02
N GLY A 162 -3.67 -25.85 16.57
CA GLY A 162 -3.07 -26.87 17.44
C GLY A 162 -1.83 -26.34 18.17
N THR A 163 -0.89 -25.74 17.46
CA THR A 163 0.31 -25.12 18.07
C THR A 163 -0.02 -23.98 19.02
N ASP A 164 -0.98 -23.13 18.68
CA ASP A 164 -1.35 -21.98 19.51
C ASP A 164 -2.18 -22.43 20.74
N LEU A 165 -3.04 -23.45 20.59
CA LEU A 165 -3.78 -24.06 21.69
C LEU A 165 -2.86 -24.80 22.68
N THR A 166 -1.87 -25.54 22.19
CA THR A 166 -0.86 -26.20 23.05
C THR A 166 -0.09 -25.14 23.87
N LYS A 167 0.29 -24.01 23.26
CA LYS A 167 0.91 -22.92 24.00
C LYS A 167 -0.02 -22.31 25.05
N LEU A 168 -1.30 -22.15 24.74
CA LEU A 168 -2.28 -21.65 25.69
C LEU A 168 -2.46 -22.57 26.90
N LEU A 169 -2.45 -23.89 26.64
CA LEU A 169 -2.62 -24.91 27.68
C LEU A 169 -1.39 -25.08 28.58
N SER A 170 -0.19 -24.88 28.02
CA SER A 170 1.11 -25.03 28.72
C SER A 170 1.60 -23.75 29.41
N ASN A 171 1.13 -22.55 28.97
CA ASN A 171 1.60 -21.27 29.49
C ASN A 171 0.65 -20.68 30.55
N SER A 172 1.25 -20.22 31.66
CA SER A 172 0.54 -19.45 32.70
C SER A 172 0.21 -18.00 32.30
N ASN A 173 0.73 -17.53 31.15
CA ASN A 173 0.58 -16.15 30.71
C ASN A 173 -0.79 -15.90 30.05
N THR A 174 -1.45 -14.82 30.51
CA THR A 174 -2.73 -14.36 29.95
C THR A 174 -2.56 -13.94 28.49
N PRO A 175 -3.31 -14.53 27.53
CA PRO A 175 -3.24 -14.13 26.14
C PRO A 175 -3.76 -12.70 25.94
N LEU A 176 -3.15 -11.97 25.01
CA LEU A 176 -3.67 -10.67 24.58
C LEU A 176 -5.02 -10.86 23.89
N PHE A 177 -5.96 -9.98 24.16
CA PHE A 177 -7.26 -10.00 23.53
C PHE A 177 -7.63 -8.64 22.93
N TYR A 178 -8.48 -8.68 21.90
CA TYR A 178 -8.97 -7.53 21.17
C TYR A 178 -10.47 -7.66 20.99
N LYS A 179 -11.18 -6.52 20.96
CA LYS A 179 -12.60 -6.50 20.60
C LYS A 179 -12.77 -7.05 19.18
N ASN A 180 -13.68 -8.01 19.00
CA ASN A 180 -14.01 -8.62 17.71
C ASN A 180 -15.52 -8.81 17.58
N GLN A 181 -15.99 -9.32 16.42
CA GLN A 181 -17.41 -9.52 16.16
C GLN A 181 -18.08 -10.53 17.13
N HIS A 182 -17.34 -11.53 17.60
CA HIS A 182 -17.86 -12.51 18.56
C HIS A 182 -18.18 -11.90 19.93
N CYS A 183 -17.59 -10.75 20.27
CA CYS A 183 -17.85 -10.10 21.57
C CYS A 183 -19.32 -9.74 21.77
N GLN A 184 -20.08 -9.50 20.70
CA GLN A 184 -21.52 -9.14 20.81
C GLN A 184 -22.38 -10.29 21.39
N ILE A 185 -21.96 -11.54 21.22
CA ILE A 185 -22.68 -12.73 21.70
C ILE A 185 -21.95 -13.43 22.86
N CYS A 186 -20.85 -12.86 23.33
CA CYS A 186 -19.97 -13.46 24.31
C CYS A 186 -20.44 -13.17 25.75
N GLU A 187 -20.50 -14.18 26.59
CA GLU A 187 -20.81 -14.09 28.02
C GLU A 187 -19.86 -13.17 28.81
N PHE A 188 -18.58 -13.07 28.37
CA PHE A 188 -17.56 -12.24 29.01
C PHE A 188 -17.50 -10.80 28.46
N GLN A 189 -18.50 -10.37 27.67
CA GLN A 189 -18.47 -9.08 26.96
C GLN A 189 -18.20 -7.92 27.89
N ASN A 190 -18.95 -7.79 29.00
CA ASN A 190 -18.89 -6.65 29.90
C ASN A 190 -17.52 -6.57 30.59
N ALA A 191 -17.07 -7.67 31.20
CA ALA A 191 -15.78 -7.73 31.87
C ALA A 191 -14.58 -7.50 30.93
N CYS A 192 -14.69 -7.95 29.68
CA CYS A 192 -13.68 -7.68 28.66
C CYS A 192 -13.70 -6.20 28.22
N LEU A 193 -14.89 -5.62 28.04
CA LEU A 193 -15.02 -4.23 27.62
C LEU A 193 -14.47 -3.26 28.68
N GLU A 194 -14.75 -3.49 29.95
CA GLU A 194 -14.18 -2.72 31.05
C GLU A 194 -12.65 -2.71 31.01
N LYS A 195 -12.02 -3.89 30.88
CA LYS A 195 -10.56 -4.01 30.76
C LYS A 195 -9.98 -3.33 29.52
N LEU A 196 -10.71 -3.34 28.39
CA LEU A 196 -10.28 -2.63 27.18
C LEU A 196 -10.37 -1.12 27.33
N VAL A 197 -11.42 -0.62 28.02
CA VAL A 197 -11.60 0.80 28.34
C VAL A 197 -10.52 1.27 29.31
N GLU A 198 -10.24 0.53 30.39
CA GLU A 198 -9.15 0.83 31.33
C GLU A 198 -7.79 0.96 30.65
N ARG A 199 -7.51 0.11 29.65
CA ARG A 199 -6.25 0.15 28.89
C ARG A 199 -6.27 1.16 27.75
N ASP A 200 -7.40 1.81 27.48
CA ASP A 200 -7.61 2.67 26.31
C ASP A 200 -7.20 1.94 25.00
N ASP A 201 -7.61 0.67 24.86
CA ASP A 201 -7.12 -0.26 23.85
C ASP A 201 -7.53 0.16 22.43
N LEU A 202 -6.62 0.00 21.46
CA LEU A 202 -6.87 0.35 20.05
C LEU A 202 -8.06 -0.39 19.44
N SER A 203 -8.43 -1.58 19.95
CA SER A 203 -9.55 -2.36 19.44
C SER A 203 -10.93 -1.79 19.81
N LEU A 204 -10.97 -0.77 20.67
CA LEU A 204 -12.20 0.01 20.91
C LEU A 204 -12.61 0.77 19.65
N LEU A 205 -11.64 1.19 18.81
CA LEU A 205 -11.92 1.82 17.52
C LEU A 205 -12.39 0.76 16.51
N ALA A 206 -13.68 0.71 16.26
CA ALA A 206 -14.31 -0.25 15.34
C ALA A 206 -13.76 -0.18 13.90
N SER A 207 -13.11 0.92 13.54
CA SER A 207 -12.49 1.14 12.23
C SER A 207 -11.17 0.41 12.02
N LEU A 208 -10.52 -0.07 13.10
CA LEU A 208 -9.22 -0.75 13.03
C LEU A 208 -9.40 -2.27 12.99
N LYS A 209 -8.81 -2.89 11.99
CA LYS A 209 -8.76 -4.37 11.89
C LYS A 209 -7.63 -4.93 12.75
N SER A 210 -7.74 -6.17 13.21
CA SER A 210 -6.72 -6.84 14.05
C SER A 210 -5.31 -6.78 13.46
N LYS A 211 -5.17 -6.87 12.13
CA LYS A 211 -3.88 -6.75 11.44
C LYS A 211 -3.28 -5.33 11.57
N GLU A 212 -4.11 -4.31 11.50
CA GLU A 212 -3.69 -2.90 11.63
C GLU A 212 -3.31 -2.59 13.08
N ILE A 213 -4.07 -3.13 14.05
CA ILE A 213 -3.73 -3.03 15.49
C ILE A 213 -2.35 -3.65 15.74
N LEU A 214 -2.09 -4.86 15.26
CA LEU A 214 -0.77 -5.50 15.38
C LEU A 214 0.35 -4.67 14.74
N GLN A 215 0.11 -4.06 13.59
CA GLN A 215 1.09 -3.18 12.96
C GLN A 215 1.38 -1.91 13.79
N LYS A 216 0.35 -1.35 14.44
CA LYS A 216 0.50 -0.19 15.33
C LYS A 216 1.21 -0.59 16.62
N ASN A 217 0.86 -1.72 17.23
CA ASN A 217 1.54 -2.26 18.41
C ASN A 217 3.04 -2.50 18.15
N ASN A 218 3.41 -3.04 16.99
CA ASN A 218 4.81 -3.21 16.58
C ASN A 218 5.58 -1.89 16.41
N ARG A 219 4.86 -0.76 16.32
CA ARG A 219 5.41 0.60 16.28
C ARG A 219 5.38 1.31 17.62
N GLY A 220 4.99 0.61 18.69
CA GLY A 220 4.90 1.16 20.03
C GLY A 220 3.62 1.97 20.32
N VAL A 221 2.59 1.86 19.47
CA VAL A 221 1.29 2.52 19.66
C VAL A 221 0.29 1.46 20.14
N PHE A 222 -0.13 1.51 21.41
CA PHE A 222 -0.97 0.53 22.06
C PHE A 222 -2.35 1.08 22.45
N SER A 223 -2.49 2.40 22.63
CA SER A 223 -3.71 3.03 23.09
C SER A 223 -4.29 4.03 22.08
N VAL A 224 -5.61 4.30 22.19
CA VAL A 224 -6.30 5.32 21.39
C VAL A 224 -5.69 6.69 21.61
N LYS A 225 -5.35 7.01 22.86
CA LYS A 225 -4.67 8.27 23.21
C LYS A 225 -3.30 8.38 22.51
N GLN A 226 -2.49 7.31 22.51
CA GLN A 226 -1.22 7.30 21.79
C GLN A 226 -1.42 7.47 20.28
N LEU A 227 -2.46 6.82 19.72
CA LEU A 227 -2.80 6.94 18.31
C LEU A 227 -3.14 8.40 17.94
N SER A 228 -3.83 9.14 18.81
CA SER A 228 -4.20 10.52 18.58
C SER A 228 -3.00 11.44 18.33
N TYR A 229 -1.87 11.18 19.00
CA TYR A 229 -0.64 11.96 18.80
C TYR A 229 0.06 11.68 17.45
N SER A 230 -0.33 10.60 16.77
CA SER A 230 0.21 10.28 15.45
C SER A 230 -0.54 10.97 14.30
N PHE A 231 -1.64 11.68 14.57
CA PHE A 231 -2.37 12.43 13.57
C PHE A 231 -1.47 13.47 12.88
N ARG A 232 -1.55 13.54 11.56
CA ARG A 232 -0.83 14.51 10.73
C ARG A 232 -1.78 15.07 9.68
N PRO A 233 -2.06 16.37 9.68
CA PRO A 233 -2.85 17.01 8.64
C PRO A 233 -2.20 16.83 7.26
N LYS A 234 -2.95 16.38 6.26
CA LYS A 234 -2.42 16.17 4.89
C LYS A 234 -2.36 17.50 4.14
N LYS A 235 -1.27 17.72 3.39
CA LYS A 235 -1.02 18.93 2.61
C LYS A 235 -1.80 19.02 1.29
N ASN A 236 -2.34 17.91 0.76
CA ASN A 236 -2.95 17.91 -0.57
C ASN A 236 -4.46 17.63 -0.47
N PRO A 237 -5.32 18.64 -0.77
CA PRO A 237 -6.77 18.50 -0.69
C PRO A 237 -7.39 17.64 -1.79
N TYR A 238 -6.67 17.37 -2.89
CA TYR A 238 -7.23 16.69 -4.08
C TYR A 238 -7.16 15.17 -4.07
N ARG A 239 -6.62 14.51 -3.06
CA ARG A 239 -6.61 13.05 -2.95
C ARG A 239 -7.89 12.57 -2.27
N LYS A 240 -8.67 11.66 -2.92
CA LYS A 240 -9.83 10.98 -2.33
C LYS A 240 -9.50 10.54 -0.90
N ARG A 241 -10.30 11.02 0.05
CA ARG A 241 -10.04 10.87 1.48
C ARG A 241 -10.56 9.52 1.94
N THR A 242 -9.68 8.70 2.47
CA THR A 242 -10.03 7.51 3.24
C THR A 242 -10.23 7.91 4.70
N PHE A 243 -11.01 7.13 5.45
CA PHE A 243 -11.15 7.26 6.89
C PHE A 243 -9.78 7.38 7.59
N VAL A 244 -9.67 8.30 8.56
CA VAL A 244 -8.42 8.60 9.28
C VAL A 244 -8.59 8.21 10.75
N PRO A 245 -8.16 7.00 11.16
CA PRO A 245 -8.28 6.55 12.56
C PRO A 245 -7.59 7.47 13.57
N GLU A 246 -6.48 8.08 13.17
CA GLU A 246 -5.74 9.03 14.00
C GLU A 246 -6.54 10.30 14.32
N LEU A 247 -7.37 10.77 13.36
CA LEU A 247 -8.27 11.92 13.58
C LEU A 247 -9.45 11.53 14.48
N LYS A 248 -9.96 10.31 14.34
CA LYS A 248 -10.99 9.77 15.23
C LYS A 248 -10.48 9.66 16.65
N ALA A 249 -9.26 9.16 16.83
CA ALA A 249 -8.58 9.09 18.13
C ALA A 249 -8.37 10.49 18.73
N LEU A 250 -8.04 11.50 17.90
CA LEU A 250 -7.89 12.88 18.32
C LEU A 250 -9.24 13.46 18.81
N ALA A 251 -10.33 13.18 18.09
CA ALA A 251 -11.67 13.59 18.48
C ALA A 251 -12.06 13.06 19.87
N ILE A 252 -11.77 11.77 20.13
CA ILE A 252 -12.02 11.13 21.42
C ILE A 252 -11.17 11.77 22.54
N ARG A 253 -9.86 11.95 22.30
CA ARG A 253 -8.95 12.55 23.29
C ARG A 253 -9.38 13.95 23.72
N ASP A 254 -9.72 14.78 22.74
CA ASP A 254 -10.01 16.20 22.96
C ASP A 254 -11.50 16.43 23.24
N ASN A 255 -12.33 15.36 23.18
CA ASN A 255 -13.79 15.40 23.31
C ASN A 255 -14.44 16.46 22.42
N LYS A 256 -13.95 16.53 21.15
CA LYS A 256 -14.41 17.50 20.13
C LYS A 256 -14.76 16.82 18.83
N THR A 257 -15.74 17.39 18.13
CA THR A 257 -16.07 16.97 16.77
C THR A 257 -15.16 17.67 15.75
N PHE A 258 -14.44 16.89 14.93
CA PHE A 258 -13.63 17.42 13.84
C PHE A 258 -14.32 17.24 12.48
N ILE A 259 -14.31 18.29 11.66
CA ILE A 259 -14.89 18.31 10.32
C ILE A 259 -13.76 18.30 9.29
N GLN A 260 -13.76 17.33 8.36
CA GLN A 260 -12.84 17.32 7.22
C GLN A 260 -13.39 18.12 6.03
N GLU A 261 -14.68 17.98 5.77
CA GLU A 261 -15.39 18.61 4.67
C GLU A 261 -16.86 18.74 5.00
N ILE A 262 -17.45 19.89 4.75
CA ILE A 262 -18.87 20.09 4.92
C ILE A 262 -19.59 19.46 3.73
N LEU A 263 -20.60 18.66 3.99
CA LEU A 263 -21.53 18.15 2.99
C LEU A 263 -22.71 19.11 2.90
N ASN A 264 -23.04 19.59 1.73
CA ASN A 264 -24.30 20.27 1.50
C ASN A 264 -25.40 19.24 1.27
N LEU A 265 -26.19 18.94 2.30
CA LEU A 265 -27.42 18.18 2.16
C LEU A 265 -28.43 19.09 1.46
N LYS A 266 -29.02 18.58 0.37
CA LYS A 266 -30.08 19.32 -0.34
C LYS A 266 -31.32 19.40 0.53
N GLU A 267 -31.91 20.59 0.64
CA GLU A 267 -33.24 20.73 1.21
C GLU A 267 -34.25 20.10 0.26
N VAL A 268 -35.15 19.30 0.82
CA VAL A 268 -36.24 18.62 0.10
C VAL A 268 -37.54 18.86 0.85
N GLU A 269 -38.66 18.83 0.13
CA GLU A 269 -39.98 19.04 0.68
C GLU A 269 -40.37 17.92 1.67
N THR A 270 -40.01 16.68 1.33
CA THR A 270 -40.34 15.51 2.15
C THR A 270 -39.07 14.72 2.49
N GLU A 271 -38.85 14.47 3.76
CA GLU A 271 -37.77 13.67 4.28
C GLU A 271 -38.33 12.37 4.86
N ILE A 272 -37.68 11.26 4.53
CA ILE A 272 -38.09 9.93 4.98
C ILE A 272 -36.93 9.29 5.73
N PHE A 273 -37.17 8.92 6.97
CA PHE A 273 -36.18 8.22 7.81
C PHE A 273 -36.59 6.75 7.86
N LEU A 274 -35.79 5.88 7.25
CA LEU A 274 -36.15 4.49 6.97
C LEU A 274 -35.16 3.53 7.66
N ASP A 275 -35.71 2.52 8.34
CA ASP A 275 -34.96 1.44 8.96
C ASP A 275 -35.67 0.11 8.78
N PHE A 276 -34.88 -0.97 8.56
CA PHE A 276 -35.36 -2.33 8.34
C PHE A 276 -34.83 -3.29 9.40
N GLU A 277 -35.73 -4.09 9.93
CA GLU A 277 -35.37 -5.22 10.79
C GLU A 277 -35.55 -6.55 10.05
N GLY A 278 -34.54 -7.40 10.18
CA GLY A 278 -34.52 -8.69 9.48
C GLY A 278 -33.76 -9.76 10.23
N ILE A 279 -33.80 -10.95 9.69
CA ILE A 279 -33.00 -12.11 10.13
C ILE A 279 -31.93 -12.36 9.06
N PRO A 280 -30.68 -11.91 9.27
CA PRO A 280 -29.60 -12.02 8.26
C PRO A 280 -29.30 -13.46 7.83
N ASP A 281 -29.49 -14.39 8.76
CA ASP A 281 -29.32 -15.83 8.52
C ASP A 281 -30.30 -16.35 7.44
N ARG A 282 -31.56 -16.00 7.57
CA ARG A 282 -32.64 -16.38 6.64
C ARG A 282 -32.75 -15.48 5.42
N ASN A 283 -32.01 -14.38 5.39
CA ASN A 283 -32.10 -13.32 4.39
C ASN A 283 -33.55 -12.85 4.20
N SER A 284 -34.24 -12.61 5.33
CA SER A 284 -35.62 -12.14 5.38
C SER A 284 -35.74 -10.86 6.20
N ASN A 285 -36.68 -9.98 5.78
CA ASN A 285 -37.02 -8.75 6.48
C ASN A 285 -38.45 -8.88 7.03
N TYR A 286 -38.62 -8.66 8.31
CA TYR A 286 -39.93 -8.85 8.97
C TYR A 286 -40.58 -7.55 9.44
N LEU A 287 -39.82 -6.45 9.44
CA LEU A 287 -40.32 -5.16 9.92
C LEU A 287 -39.67 -4.03 9.10
N ILE A 288 -40.54 -3.10 8.69
CA ILE A 288 -40.12 -1.86 8.04
C ILE A 288 -40.68 -0.72 8.87
N GLY A 289 -39.84 0.14 9.40
CA GLY A 289 -40.20 1.39 10.08
C GLY A 289 -39.80 2.58 9.25
N LEU A 290 -40.64 3.60 9.24
CA LEU A 290 -40.28 4.86 8.63
C LEU A 290 -41.00 6.02 9.29
N ILE A 291 -40.33 7.18 9.25
CA ILE A 291 -40.91 8.48 9.61
C ILE A 291 -40.90 9.35 8.37
N ILE A 292 -42.07 9.86 8.00
CA ILE A 292 -42.23 10.83 6.90
C ILE A 292 -42.36 12.21 7.52
N ARG A 293 -41.40 13.09 7.23
CA ARG A 293 -41.41 14.48 7.68
C ARG A 293 -41.72 15.40 6.50
N THR A 294 -42.80 16.14 6.58
CA THR A 294 -43.17 17.20 5.62
C THR A 294 -43.32 18.52 6.38
N GLY A 295 -42.32 19.40 6.19
CA GLY A 295 -42.21 20.62 6.98
C GLY A 295 -41.99 20.33 8.46
N LYS A 296 -42.98 20.60 9.34
CA LYS A 296 -42.89 20.35 10.80
C LYS A 296 -43.70 19.14 11.26
N ILE A 297 -44.37 18.43 10.34
CA ILE A 297 -45.23 17.30 10.68
C ILE A 297 -44.46 16.00 10.43
N ASP A 298 -44.41 15.15 11.47
CA ASP A 298 -43.88 13.82 11.43
C ASP A 298 -45.01 12.78 11.46
N ILE A 299 -45.01 11.81 10.56
CA ILE A 299 -45.96 10.70 10.54
C ILE A 299 -45.14 9.40 10.59
N GLU A 300 -45.42 8.55 11.59
CA GLU A 300 -44.74 7.28 11.82
C GLU A 300 -45.53 6.13 11.18
N HIS A 301 -44.84 5.22 10.49
CA HIS A 301 -45.44 4.04 9.89
C HIS A 301 -44.60 2.80 10.24
N SER A 302 -45.28 1.67 10.46
CA SER A 302 -44.64 0.38 10.70
C SER A 302 -45.36 -0.71 9.93
N PHE A 303 -44.62 -1.52 9.18
CA PHE A 303 -45.14 -2.65 8.43
C PHE A 303 -44.49 -3.94 8.95
N TRP A 304 -45.34 -4.83 9.46
CA TRP A 304 -44.94 -6.08 10.09
C TRP A 304 -45.31 -7.29 9.27
N ALA A 305 -44.40 -8.23 9.07
CA ALA A 305 -44.63 -9.53 8.45
C ALA A 305 -44.56 -10.64 9.53
N ASN A 306 -45.65 -11.41 9.65
CA ASN A 306 -45.69 -12.55 10.58
C ASN A 306 -44.85 -13.72 10.04
N SER A 307 -44.84 -13.90 8.73
CA SER A 307 -44.14 -15.00 8.07
C SER A 307 -43.26 -14.50 6.91
N LYS A 308 -42.47 -15.40 6.34
CA LYS A 308 -41.61 -15.10 5.19
C LYS A 308 -42.45 -14.82 3.92
N GLU A 309 -43.62 -15.40 3.82
CA GLU A 309 -44.55 -15.20 2.68
C GLU A 309 -45.09 -13.79 2.67
N GLU A 310 -45.29 -13.19 3.84
CA GLU A 310 -45.76 -11.81 3.98
C GLU A 310 -44.69 -10.75 3.71
N GLU A 311 -43.40 -11.16 3.59
CA GLU A 311 -42.31 -10.22 3.35
C GLU A 311 -42.56 -9.32 2.12
N ASN A 312 -42.99 -9.88 1.01
CA ASN A 312 -43.22 -9.10 -0.20
C ASN A 312 -44.36 -8.09 -0.01
N TYR A 313 -45.36 -8.40 0.81
CA TYR A 313 -46.52 -7.55 1.09
C TYR A 313 -46.12 -6.25 1.83
N ILE A 314 -45.26 -6.34 2.84
CA ILE A 314 -44.78 -5.15 3.57
C ILE A 314 -43.95 -4.21 2.66
N PHE A 315 -43.22 -4.76 1.69
CA PHE A 315 -42.54 -3.92 0.69
C PHE A 315 -43.53 -3.27 -0.29
N ILE A 316 -44.59 -3.95 -0.69
CA ILE A 316 -45.65 -3.36 -1.53
C ILE A 316 -46.31 -2.21 -0.78
N GLN A 317 -46.65 -2.40 0.50
CA GLN A 317 -47.23 -1.34 1.34
C GLN A 317 -46.31 -0.11 1.43
N LEU A 318 -45.00 -0.32 1.60
CA LEU A 318 -44.01 0.75 1.58
C LEU A 318 -44.01 1.50 0.24
N ILE A 319 -44.02 0.76 -0.90
CA ILE A 319 -43.99 1.35 -2.23
C ILE A 319 -45.26 2.17 -2.47
N GLU A 320 -46.44 1.62 -2.17
CA GLU A 320 -47.73 2.33 -2.36
C GLU A 320 -47.82 3.59 -1.49
N LEU A 321 -47.28 3.58 -0.28
CA LEU A 321 -47.21 4.75 0.58
C LEU A 321 -46.33 5.88 -0.02
N LEU A 322 -45.19 5.51 -0.64
CA LEU A 322 -44.21 6.47 -1.16
C LEU A 322 -44.48 6.89 -2.61
N LYS A 323 -45.23 6.10 -3.39
CA LYS A 323 -45.55 6.34 -4.81
C LYS A 323 -46.15 7.73 -5.09
N PRO A 324 -47.02 8.32 -4.23
CA PRO A 324 -47.59 9.65 -4.47
C PRO A 324 -46.59 10.81 -4.28
N LEU A 325 -45.46 10.59 -3.63
CA LEU A 325 -44.49 11.63 -3.29
C LEU A 325 -43.66 12.02 -4.50
N LYS A 326 -43.70 13.31 -4.89
CA LYS A 326 -42.98 13.82 -6.06
C LYS A 326 -41.52 14.18 -5.79
N SER A 327 -41.22 14.73 -4.60
CA SER A 327 -39.89 15.20 -4.20
C SER A 327 -39.61 14.75 -2.79
N PHE A 328 -38.72 13.76 -2.66
CA PHE A 328 -38.34 13.22 -1.35
C PHE A 328 -36.90 12.73 -1.30
N THR A 329 -36.34 12.63 -0.10
CA THR A 329 -35.07 11.96 0.16
C THR A 329 -35.25 10.94 1.28
N ILE A 330 -34.77 9.71 1.04
CA ILE A 330 -34.76 8.63 2.06
C ILE A 330 -33.42 8.63 2.76
N TYR A 331 -33.42 8.89 4.07
CA TYR A 331 -32.25 8.77 4.94
C TYR A 331 -32.24 7.40 5.61
N HIS A 332 -31.12 6.70 5.50
CA HIS A 332 -30.91 5.40 6.10
C HIS A 332 -29.49 5.28 6.68
N TYR A 333 -29.19 4.19 7.44
CA TYR A 333 -27.90 4.04 8.10
C TYR A 333 -27.21 2.73 7.75
N GLY A 334 -26.22 2.78 6.87
CA GLY A 334 -25.48 1.60 6.42
C GLY A 334 -25.89 1.15 5.03
N SER A 335 -25.71 -0.12 4.74
CA SER A 335 -26.01 -0.69 3.42
C SER A 335 -27.15 -1.70 3.43
N TYR A 336 -27.70 -2.00 4.61
CA TYR A 336 -28.67 -3.08 4.78
C TYR A 336 -29.98 -2.79 4.04
N GLU A 337 -30.54 -1.60 4.21
CA GLU A 337 -31.81 -1.16 3.62
C GLU A 337 -31.73 -1.21 2.09
N ILE A 338 -30.68 -0.65 1.51
CA ILE A 338 -30.47 -0.66 0.05
C ILE A 338 -30.26 -2.08 -0.49
N GLN A 339 -29.59 -2.95 0.26
CA GLN A 339 -29.43 -4.35 -0.12
C GLN A 339 -30.75 -5.11 -0.04
N ALA A 340 -31.58 -4.84 0.97
CA ALA A 340 -32.92 -5.40 1.10
C ALA A 340 -33.82 -4.97 -0.07
N LEU A 341 -33.85 -3.67 -0.40
CA LEU A 341 -34.60 -3.14 -1.56
C LEU A 341 -34.14 -3.80 -2.87
N LYS A 342 -32.82 -3.95 -3.09
CA LYS A 342 -32.28 -4.62 -4.28
C LYS A 342 -32.65 -6.11 -4.36
N ASN A 343 -32.66 -6.81 -3.24
CA ASN A 343 -33.00 -8.23 -3.22
C ASN A 343 -34.50 -8.46 -3.47
N THR A 344 -35.35 -7.62 -2.86
CA THR A 344 -36.80 -7.66 -3.04
C THR A 344 -37.21 -7.22 -4.42
N SER A 345 -36.55 -6.25 -5.02
CA SER A 345 -36.80 -5.79 -6.41
C SER A 345 -36.80 -6.95 -7.41
N LYS A 346 -35.96 -7.97 -7.24
CA LYS A 346 -35.91 -9.13 -8.12
C LYS A 346 -37.13 -10.05 -8.05
N LYS A 347 -37.95 -9.91 -7.01
CA LYS A 347 -39.12 -10.76 -6.73
C LYS A 347 -40.45 -10.11 -7.09
N LEU A 348 -40.45 -8.80 -7.34
CA LEU A 348 -41.65 -7.99 -7.60
C LEU A 348 -41.87 -7.75 -9.10
N SER A 349 -43.10 -7.31 -9.47
CA SER A 349 -43.45 -6.95 -10.84
C SER A 349 -42.66 -5.75 -11.37
N ALA A 350 -42.58 -5.56 -12.69
CA ALA A 350 -41.80 -4.51 -13.33
C ALA A 350 -42.15 -3.10 -12.83
N GLU A 351 -43.42 -2.82 -12.59
CA GLU A 351 -43.90 -1.54 -12.08
C GLU A 351 -43.29 -1.21 -10.70
N TYR A 352 -43.34 -2.16 -9.77
CA TYR A 352 -42.74 -2.00 -8.43
C TYR A 352 -41.20 -1.96 -8.47
N GLN A 353 -40.57 -2.63 -9.45
CA GLN A 353 -39.13 -2.52 -9.64
C GLN A 353 -38.69 -1.10 -9.98
N ASP A 354 -39.44 -0.40 -10.83
CA ASP A 354 -39.12 0.98 -11.21
C ASP A 354 -39.35 1.95 -10.04
N CYS A 355 -40.40 1.76 -9.25
CA CYS A 355 -40.58 2.51 -8.00
C CYS A 355 -39.41 2.31 -7.04
N LEU A 356 -38.94 1.07 -6.84
CA LEU A 356 -37.79 0.78 -5.99
C LEU A 356 -36.49 1.40 -6.52
N LYS A 357 -36.30 1.49 -7.84
CA LYS A 357 -35.14 2.19 -8.42
C LYS A 357 -35.18 3.68 -8.10
N VAL A 358 -36.37 4.33 -8.16
CA VAL A 358 -36.55 5.73 -7.78
C VAL A 358 -36.23 5.93 -6.30
N MET A 359 -36.73 5.06 -5.42
CA MET A 359 -36.42 5.09 -3.97
C MET A 359 -34.91 4.96 -3.71
N MET A 360 -34.25 4.01 -4.36
CA MET A 360 -32.78 3.83 -4.21
C MET A 360 -31.98 5.03 -4.73
N ASN A 361 -32.40 5.67 -5.80
CA ASN A 361 -31.75 6.84 -6.37
C ASN A 361 -31.90 8.08 -5.47
N ASN A 362 -33.03 8.18 -4.76
CA ASN A 362 -33.33 9.25 -3.82
C ASN A 362 -32.90 8.92 -2.38
N SER A 363 -32.07 7.91 -2.18
CA SER A 363 -31.62 7.52 -0.86
C SER A 363 -30.25 8.11 -0.52
N PHE A 364 -30.07 8.46 0.75
CA PHE A 364 -28.84 9.00 1.31
C PHE A 364 -28.41 8.24 2.56
N ASN A 365 -27.21 7.67 2.51
CA ASN A 365 -26.64 6.92 3.63
C ASN A 365 -25.91 7.85 4.61
N LEU A 366 -26.49 8.10 5.77
CA LEU A 366 -25.93 8.98 6.81
C LEU A 366 -24.59 8.46 7.37
N LEU A 367 -24.36 7.13 7.37
CA LEU A 367 -23.08 6.57 7.82
C LEU A 367 -21.90 7.08 7.00
N ASN A 368 -22.07 7.36 5.72
CA ASN A 368 -21.01 7.86 4.85
C ASN A 368 -20.45 9.20 5.32
N VAL A 369 -21.25 10.00 5.97
CA VAL A 369 -20.83 11.30 6.54
C VAL A 369 -19.75 11.08 7.58
N PHE A 370 -19.91 10.07 8.44
CA PHE A 370 -18.99 9.75 9.54
C PHE A 370 -17.77 8.95 9.10
N THR A 371 -17.77 8.40 7.91
CA THR A 371 -16.61 7.71 7.36
C THR A 371 -15.63 8.65 6.66
N HIS A 372 -16.10 9.82 6.20
CA HIS A 372 -15.26 10.69 5.37
C HIS A 372 -15.23 12.16 5.81
N ASN A 373 -16.29 12.66 6.41
CA ASN A 373 -16.49 14.08 6.59
C ASN A 373 -16.45 14.56 8.04
N ILE A 374 -17.14 13.88 8.96
CA ILE A 374 -17.30 14.30 10.35
C ILE A 374 -16.79 13.22 11.31
N TYR A 375 -16.00 13.59 12.27
CA TYR A 375 -15.37 12.73 13.27
C TYR A 375 -15.82 13.14 14.69
N PRO A 376 -16.96 12.64 15.17
CA PRO A 376 -17.39 12.85 16.55
C PRO A 376 -16.55 12.05 17.55
N PRO A 377 -16.52 12.40 18.85
CA PRO A 377 -15.74 11.72 19.87
C PRO A 377 -16.37 10.40 20.35
N THR A 378 -16.59 9.47 19.43
CA THR A 378 -17.17 8.15 19.66
C THR A 378 -16.21 7.05 19.21
N TYR A 379 -16.23 5.86 19.84
CA TYR A 379 -15.34 4.75 19.45
C TYR A 379 -15.75 4.06 18.16
N SER A 380 -17.06 4.09 17.85
CA SER A 380 -17.57 3.62 16.55
C SER A 380 -18.45 4.67 15.89
N ASN A 381 -18.78 4.41 14.63
CA ASN A 381 -19.76 5.23 13.89
C ASN A 381 -21.10 4.48 13.76
N SER A 382 -21.47 3.61 14.72
CA SER A 382 -22.78 2.97 14.74
C SER A 382 -23.88 3.99 15.04
N LEU A 383 -25.10 3.73 14.52
CA LEU A 383 -26.27 4.58 14.78
C LEU A 383 -26.40 4.89 16.26
N LYS A 384 -26.27 3.86 17.10
CA LYS A 384 -26.44 3.98 18.56
C LYS A 384 -25.38 4.84 19.25
N GLU A 385 -24.10 4.68 18.87
CA GLU A 385 -23.06 5.51 19.48
C GLU A 385 -23.15 6.97 19.06
N ILE A 386 -23.49 7.23 17.79
CA ILE A 386 -23.67 8.61 17.31
C ILE A 386 -24.90 9.26 17.96
N ALA A 387 -26.04 8.56 18.03
CA ALA A 387 -27.26 9.10 18.62
C ALA A 387 -27.12 9.30 20.14
N ARG A 388 -26.45 8.39 20.87
CA ARG A 388 -26.13 8.58 22.30
C ARG A 388 -25.23 9.78 22.54
N PHE A 389 -24.25 10.01 21.65
CA PHE A 389 -23.43 11.23 21.72
C PHE A 389 -24.31 12.47 21.59
N LEU A 390 -25.39 12.42 20.81
CA LEU A 390 -26.42 13.46 20.68
C LEU A 390 -27.48 13.41 21.78
N LYS A 391 -27.25 12.61 22.84
CA LYS A 391 -28.14 12.46 24.01
C LYS A 391 -29.49 11.81 23.69
N PHE A 392 -29.57 11.03 22.61
CA PHE A 392 -30.75 10.20 22.33
C PHE A 392 -30.65 8.86 23.07
N GLU A 393 -31.73 8.47 23.74
CA GLU A 393 -31.83 7.22 24.49
C GLU A 393 -32.97 6.36 23.95
N TRP A 394 -32.74 5.07 23.80
CA TRP A 394 -33.74 4.08 23.48
C TRP A 394 -34.51 3.69 24.74
N SER A 395 -35.80 3.37 24.58
CA SER A 395 -36.65 2.90 25.71
C SER A 395 -36.06 1.65 26.37
N ASP A 396 -35.38 0.80 25.59
CA ASP A 396 -34.69 -0.39 26.08
C ASP A 396 -33.18 -0.20 25.97
N LYS A 397 -32.51 -0.25 27.12
CA LYS A 397 -31.05 -0.05 27.20
C LYS A 397 -30.25 -1.15 26.50
N ASP A 398 -30.80 -2.39 26.48
CA ASP A 398 -30.14 -3.56 25.89
C ASP A 398 -30.46 -3.74 24.40
N ALA A 399 -31.34 -2.89 23.87
CA ALA A 399 -31.72 -2.95 22.46
C ALA A 399 -30.49 -2.88 21.54
N SER A 400 -30.39 -3.82 20.61
CA SER A 400 -29.34 -3.91 19.57
C SER A 400 -29.85 -4.73 18.37
N GLY A 401 -29.23 -4.66 17.21
CA GLY A 401 -29.62 -5.49 16.07
C GLY A 401 -29.48 -7.01 16.34
N LEU A 402 -28.61 -7.40 17.27
CA LEU A 402 -28.59 -8.80 17.75
C LEU A 402 -29.81 -9.07 18.65
N GLN A 403 -30.14 -8.15 19.54
CA GLN A 403 -31.23 -8.30 20.47
C GLN A 403 -32.59 -8.33 19.75
N SER A 404 -32.77 -7.53 18.69
CA SER A 404 -33.95 -7.58 17.83
C SER A 404 -34.12 -8.97 17.19
N THR A 405 -33.03 -9.56 16.74
CA THR A 405 -33.02 -10.94 16.22
C THR A 405 -33.43 -11.96 17.30
N ILE A 406 -32.93 -11.84 18.53
CA ILE A 406 -33.32 -12.70 19.65
C ILE A 406 -34.82 -12.54 19.97
N TRP A 407 -35.33 -11.31 20.06
CA TRP A 407 -36.76 -11.04 20.30
C TRP A 407 -37.63 -11.59 19.19
N ARG A 408 -37.21 -11.49 17.91
CA ARG A 408 -37.94 -12.05 16.79
C ARG A 408 -38.03 -13.58 16.85
N TYR A 409 -36.91 -14.27 17.12
CA TYR A 409 -36.93 -15.72 17.31
C TYR A 409 -37.81 -16.16 18.49
N ASN A 410 -37.76 -15.45 19.60
CA ASN A 410 -38.60 -15.75 20.76
C ASN A 410 -40.08 -15.45 20.46
N TRP A 411 -40.38 -14.41 19.67
CA TRP A 411 -41.73 -14.14 19.21
C TRP A 411 -42.22 -15.28 18.28
N GLU A 412 -41.43 -15.76 17.37
CA GLU A 412 -41.79 -16.88 16.48
C GLU A 412 -42.08 -18.19 17.27
N LEU A 413 -41.38 -18.40 18.37
CA LEU A 413 -41.60 -19.58 19.23
C LEU A 413 -42.85 -19.44 20.11
N ASN A 414 -43.16 -18.29 20.62
CA ASN A 414 -44.14 -18.09 21.68
C ASN A 414 -45.36 -17.24 21.25
N GLN A 415 -45.33 -16.54 20.12
CA GLN A 415 -46.33 -15.59 19.60
C GLN A 415 -46.71 -14.51 20.63
N ASP A 416 -45.69 -13.99 21.39
CA ASP A 416 -45.90 -13.01 22.43
C ASP A 416 -46.01 -11.59 21.81
N GLU A 417 -47.21 -11.00 21.84
CA GLU A 417 -47.49 -9.66 21.29
C GLU A 417 -46.64 -8.56 21.99
N LYS A 418 -46.22 -8.74 23.23
CA LYS A 418 -45.34 -7.80 23.92
C LYS A 418 -43.96 -7.70 23.25
N LEU A 419 -43.47 -8.81 22.70
CA LEU A 419 -42.21 -8.82 21.96
C LEU A 419 -42.35 -8.15 20.60
N LYS A 420 -43.48 -8.28 19.94
CA LYS A 420 -43.80 -7.58 18.70
C LYS A 420 -43.87 -6.07 18.91
N ASP A 421 -44.62 -5.59 19.91
CA ASP A 421 -44.69 -4.18 20.26
C ASP A 421 -43.34 -3.60 20.62
N LYS A 422 -42.51 -4.41 21.32
CA LYS A 422 -41.14 -4.04 21.66
C LYS A 422 -40.28 -3.85 20.41
N LEU A 423 -40.38 -4.76 19.44
CA LEU A 423 -39.66 -4.70 18.16
C LEU A 423 -40.10 -3.50 17.30
N ILE A 424 -41.42 -3.25 17.21
CA ILE A 424 -41.97 -2.10 16.47
C ILE A 424 -41.47 -0.78 17.09
N ARG A 425 -41.51 -0.67 18.40
CA ARG A 425 -41.03 0.50 19.13
C ARG A 425 -39.54 0.75 18.87
N TYR A 426 -38.74 -0.32 19.00
CA TYR A 426 -37.31 -0.26 18.76
C TYR A 426 -36.97 0.23 17.36
N ASN A 427 -37.62 -0.29 16.32
CA ASN A 427 -37.39 0.10 14.94
C ASN A 427 -37.79 1.56 14.66
N ILE A 428 -38.90 2.03 15.24
CA ILE A 428 -39.30 3.45 15.13
C ILE A 428 -38.30 4.36 15.89
N GLU A 429 -37.78 3.92 17.04
CA GLU A 429 -36.73 4.66 17.74
C GLU A 429 -35.44 4.77 16.89
N ASP A 430 -35.06 3.74 16.10
CA ASP A 430 -33.96 3.82 15.14
C ASP A 430 -34.25 4.87 14.05
N CYS A 431 -35.49 4.95 13.53
CA CYS A 431 -35.91 6.04 12.63
C CYS A 431 -35.83 7.44 13.27
N ARG A 432 -36.23 7.58 14.54
CA ARG A 432 -36.08 8.84 15.27
C ARG A 432 -34.63 9.24 15.48
N ALA A 433 -33.75 8.25 15.75
CA ALA A 433 -32.31 8.47 15.85
C ALA A 433 -31.71 8.96 14.51
N LEU A 434 -32.13 8.39 13.37
CA LEU A 434 -31.75 8.89 12.03
C LEU A 434 -32.10 10.36 11.83
N LYS A 435 -33.31 10.75 12.23
CA LYS A 435 -33.81 12.15 12.16
C LYS A 435 -32.91 13.08 12.96
N ILE A 436 -32.62 12.75 14.21
CA ILE A 436 -31.77 13.57 15.08
C ILE A 436 -30.36 13.71 14.51
N ILE A 437 -29.79 12.63 13.99
CA ILE A 437 -28.46 12.67 13.35
C ILE A 437 -28.47 13.56 12.12
N LYS A 438 -29.48 13.47 11.27
CA LYS A 438 -29.62 14.32 10.07
C LYS A 438 -29.73 15.79 10.47
N ASP A 439 -30.57 16.09 11.45
CA ASP A 439 -30.79 17.47 11.91
C ASP A 439 -29.50 18.05 12.51
N TRP A 440 -28.73 17.25 13.28
CA TRP A 440 -27.42 17.67 13.78
C TRP A 440 -26.41 17.93 12.64
N ILE A 441 -26.40 17.13 11.59
CA ILE A 441 -25.53 17.36 10.44
C ILE A 441 -25.88 18.70 9.76
N VAL A 442 -27.17 19.01 9.62
CA VAL A 442 -27.65 20.30 9.08
C VAL A 442 -27.30 21.46 10.01
N GLN A 443 -27.46 21.29 11.31
CA GLN A 443 -27.06 22.29 12.28
C GLN A 443 -25.55 22.60 12.19
N LEU A 444 -24.69 21.58 12.04
CA LEU A 444 -23.27 21.76 11.80
C LEU A 444 -22.96 22.50 10.48
N GLN A 445 -23.88 22.51 9.51
CA GLN A 445 -23.70 23.29 8.27
C GLN A 445 -23.92 24.78 8.50
N ASN A 446 -24.88 25.13 9.35
CA ASN A 446 -25.41 26.49 9.48
C ASN A 446 -24.77 27.31 10.64
N GLU A 447 -24.24 26.67 11.68
CA GLU A 447 -23.68 27.34 12.87
C GLU A 447 -22.14 27.42 12.79
N ASP A 448 -21.57 28.64 13.00
CA ASP A 448 -20.11 28.84 12.91
C ASP A 448 -19.35 28.65 14.25
N ASN A 449 -20.02 28.60 15.38
CA ASN A 449 -19.39 28.73 16.69
C ASN A 449 -18.70 27.46 17.23
N ASP A 450 -19.01 26.25 16.71
CA ASP A 450 -18.42 24.98 17.20
C ASP A 450 -17.65 24.19 16.14
N LYS A 451 -17.39 24.80 14.99
CA LYS A 451 -16.73 24.11 13.87
C LYS A 451 -15.21 24.09 14.07
N GLN A 452 -14.65 22.92 14.32
CA GLN A 452 -13.20 22.73 14.27
C GLN A 452 -12.83 21.93 13.02
N PHE A 453 -12.37 22.63 11.99
CA PHE A 453 -11.90 21.96 10.76
C PHE A 453 -10.56 21.28 10.99
N ALA A 454 -10.45 20.04 10.54
CA ALA A 454 -9.18 19.33 10.52
C ALA A 454 -8.10 20.08 9.69
N SER A 455 -8.53 20.98 8.80
CA SER A 455 -7.65 21.88 8.04
C SER A 455 -7.01 22.96 8.91
N ASP A 456 -7.68 23.42 9.96
CA ASP A 456 -7.20 24.51 10.81
C ASP A 456 -6.08 24.06 11.75
N LEU A 457 -6.01 22.75 12.01
CA LEU A 457 -4.88 22.13 12.68
C LEU A 457 -3.57 22.17 11.84
N LYS A 458 -3.64 22.67 10.59
CA LYS A 458 -2.46 22.77 9.68
C LYS A 458 -1.52 23.92 10.04
N SER A 459 -1.98 24.94 10.72
CA SER A 459 -1.19 26.16 10.94
C SER A 459 -0.01 25.97 11.89
N GLU A 460 -0.03 24.95 12.75
CA GLU A 460 0.93 24.83 13.83
C GLU A 460 2.00 23.72 13.67
N ASN A 461 1.82 22.72 12.80
CA ASN A 461 2.72 21.55 12.75
C ASN A 461 3.00 20.98 11.36
N ILE A 462 3.83 21.63 10.57
CA ILE A 462 4.34 21.07 9.31
C ILE A 462 5.70 20.41 9.53
N PHE A 463 5.73 19.16 9.92
CA PHE A 463 6.95 18.33 9.82
C PHE A 463 7.17 17.90 8.37
N LYS A 464 8.14 18.51 7.69
CA LYS A 464 8.70 17.95 6.46
C LYS A 464 9.75 16.91 6.85
N TRP A 465 9.57 15.66 6.41
CA TRP A 465 10.62 14.65 6.50
C TRP A 465 11.93 15.15 5.90
N GLY A 466 12.99 15.24 6.70
CA GLY A 466 14.32 15.68 6.26
C GLY A 466 14.66 17.15 6.47
N ILE A 467 13.73 17.99 6.94
CA ILE A 467 14.00 19.32 7.46
C ILE A 467 13.42 19.34 8.87
N THR A 468 14.24 19.49 9.88
CA THR A 468 13.80 19.72 11.25
C THR A 468 13.17 21.12 11.34
N ASN A 469 11.87 21.22 11.06
CA ASN A 469 11.12 22.39 11.42
C ASN A 469 10.75 22.24 12.88
N TYR A 470 11.18 23.19 13.68
CA TYR A 470 10.82 23.23 15.09
C TYR A 470 9.38 23.66 15.25
N VAL A 471 8.69 23.13 16.29
CA VAL A 471 7.31 23.49 16.62
C VAL A 471 7.18 24.96 16.96
N LEU A 472 8.19 25.51 17.63
CA LEU A 472 8.30 26.92 17.97
C LEU A 472 9.47 27.54 17.18
N LYS A 473 9.27 28.72 16.61
CA LYS A 473 10.35 29.52 15.98
C LYS A 473 11.52 29.73 16.93
N ASP A 474 11.24 29.91 18.22
CA ASP A 474 12.24 30.09 19.24
C ASP A 474 13.18 28.87 19.35
N PHE A 475 12.67 27.67 19.21
CA PHE A 475 13.49 26.46 19.22
C PHE A 475 14.40 26.37 17.99
N GLU A 476 13.94 26.82 16.83
CA GLU A 476 14.78 26.91 15.64
C GLU A 476 15.91 27.92 15.83
N GLU A 477 15.60 29.09 16.36
CA GLU A 477 16.60 30.12 16.65
C GLU A 477 17.59 29.66 17.74
N ILE A 478 17.10 29.09 18.85
CA ILE A 478 17.96 28.57 19.93
C ILE A 478 18.89 27.49 19.37
N ASN A 479 18.34 26.55 18.58
CA ASN A 479 19.17 25.48 18.01
C ASN A 479 20.16 25.99 16.97
N SER A 480 19.78 26.97 16.13
CA SER A 480 20.71 27.58 15.17
C SER A 480 21.88 28.26 15.84
N ARG A 481 21.63 28.86 17.02
CA ARG A 481 22.67 29.48 17.84
C ARG A 481 23.59 28.47 18.53
N ALA A 482 23.22 27.20 18.63
CA ALA A 482 24.06 26.13 19.16
C ALA A 482 25.05 25.58 18.13
N TYR A 483 24.90 25.87 16.83
CA TYR A 483 25.83 25.42 15.80
C TYR A 483 27.21 26.05 15.98
N PHE A 484 28.27 25.27 15.71
CA PHE A 484 29.66 25.65 15.94
C PHE A 484 30.02 26.99 15.27
N ASP A 485 29.60 27.23 14.04
CA ASP A 485 29.90 28.44 13.31
C ASP A 485 29.29 29.69 13.97
N TYR A 486 28.02 29.63 14.40
CA TYR A 486 27.39 30.68 15.18
C TYR A 486 28.09 30.92 16.51
N GLN A 487 28.37 29.83 17.26
CA GLN A 487 29.06 29.91 18.54
C GLN A 487 30.45 30.56 18.36
N ARG A 488 31.19 30.14 17.34
CA ARG A 488 32.51 30.70 17.03
C ARG A 488 32.45 32.18 16.69
N GLU A 489 31.60 32.57 15.73
CA GLU A 489 31.56 33.92 15.19
C GLU A 489 30.93 34.96 16.14
N HIS A 490 29.88 34.54 16.84
CA HIS A 490 29.08 35.46 17.65
C HIS A 490 29.37 35.39 19.14
N ILE A 491 29.84 34.26 19.67
CA ILE A 491 30.06 34.08 21.09
C ILE A 491 31.57 34.00 21.42
N TYR A 492 32.32 33.02 20.82
CA TYR A 492 33.72 32.84 21.15
C TYR A 492 34.61 34.01 20.73
N LEU A 493 34.32 34.62 19.58
CA LEU A 493 35.05 35.80 19.12
C LEU A 493 34.81 37.03 20.02
N ARG A 494 33.61 37.15 20.62
CA ARG A 494 33.30 38.27 21.54
C ARG A 494 33.96 38.08 22.90
N THR A 495 34.01 36.86 23.39
CA THR A 495 34.54 36.53 24.71
C THR A 495 36.08 36.40 24.71
N ASN A 496 36.70 36.00 23.59
CA ASN A 496 38.13 35.74 23.47
C ASN A 496 38.83 36.78 22.59
N LYS A 497 39.43 37.81 23.22
CA LYS A 497 40.13 38.89 22.52
C LYS A 497 41.34 38.41 21.68
N LYS A 498 42.03 37.31 22.06
CA LYS A 498 43.12 36.71 21.29
C LYS A 498 42.57 36.08 19.98
N LEU A 499 41.50 35.34 20.09
CA LEU A 499 40.83 34.72 18.91
C LEU A 499 40.29 35.80 17.96
N TYR A 500 39.63 36.81 18.49
CA TYR A 500 39.16 37.97 17.71
C TYR A 500 40.31 38.64 16.91
N ARG A 501 41.45 38.93 17.57
CA ARG A 501 42.62 39.53 16.89
C ARG A 501 43.20 38.61 15.82
N ALA A 502 43.27 37.30 16.07
CA ALA A 502 43.77 36.30 15.11
C ALA A 502 42.88 36.23 13.87
N VAL A 503 41.54 36.18 14.04
CA VAL A 503 40.59 36.14 12.93
C VAL A 503 40.63 37.46 12.13
N LYS A 504 40.64 38.59 12.78
CA LYS A 504 40.72 39.91 12.13
C LYS A 504 42.04 40.11 11.36
N LYS A 505 43.15 39.57 11.88
CA LYS A 505 44.43 39.54 11.15
C LYS A 505 44.37 38.63 9.91
N SER A 506 43.71 37.49 10.03
CA SER A 506 43.43 36.57 8.90
C SER A 506 42.55 37.19 7.85
N GLU A 507 41.51 37.95 8.22
CA GLU A 507 40.62 38.64 7.29
C GLU A 507 41.28 39.78 6.50
N ASN A 508 42.15 40.51 7.17
CA ASN A 508 42.91 41.57 6.50
C ASN A 508 43.97 41.03 5.51
N ASN A 509 44.45 39.79 5.73
CA ASN A 509 45.30 39.08 4.78
C ASN A 509 44.52 38.43 3.60
N LYS A 510 43.20 38.39 3.63
CA LYS A 510 42.35 37.77 2.56
C LYS A 510 42.26 38.56 1.26
N ARG A 511 42.76 39.74 1.15
CA ARG A 511 42.90 40.46 -0.13
C ARG A 511 44.13 39.91 -0.88
N ALA A 512 44.12 38.62 -1.23
CA ALA A 512 45.09 38.09 -2.16
C ALA A 512 44.80 38.69 -3.54
N TYR A 513 45.60 39.65 -3.94
CA TYR A 513 45.61 40.09 -5.34
C TYR A 513 45.91 38.88 -6.23
N ASN A 514 44.96 38.54 -7.12
CA ASN A 514 45.22 37.52 -8.12
C ASN A 514 46.39 38.00 -9.00
N LYS A 515 47.54 37.38 -8.91
CA LYS A 515 48.66 37.64 -9.83
C LYS A 515 48.12 37.32 -11.24
N ILE A 516 48.22 38.31 -12.13
CA ILE A 516 47.78 38.13 -13.52
C ILE A 516 48.90 37.39 -14.25
N ASP A 517 48.59 36.17 -14.71
CA ASP A 517 49.54 35.35 -15.45
C ASP A 517 49.59 35.72 -16.91
N ARG A 518 48.45 36.18 -17.51
CA ARG A 518 48.36 36.53 -18.91
C ARG A 518 47.45 37.74 -19.13
N LYS A 519 47.80 38.61 -20.05
CA LYS A 519 46.95 39.72 -20.50
C LYS A 519 46.60 39.46 -21.96
N VAL A 520 45.31 39.55 -22.31
CA VAL A 520 44.82 39.32 -23.69
C VAL A 520 44.03 40.56 -24.13
N SER A 521 44.46 41.15 -25.25
CA SER A 521 43.72 42.24 -25.87
C SER A 521 42.65 41.69 -26.78
N LEU A 522 41.41 42.22 -26.62
CA LEU A 522 40.25 41.93 -27.45
C LEU A 522 39.85 43.12 -28.32
N PHE A 523 40.69 44.16 -28.36
CA PHE A 523 40.43 45.24 -29.28
C PHE A 523 40.54 44.73 -30.72
N PRO A 524 39.65 45.19 -31.63
CA PRO A 524 39.75 44.83 -33.04
C PRO A 524 41.10 45.33 -33.61
N GLU A 525 41.79 44.48 -34.33
CA GLU A 525 43.08 44.82 -34.97
C GLU A 525 42.91 45.58 -36.27
N LYS A 526 41.82 45.34 -37.00
CA LYS A 526 41.49 45.95 -38.27
C LYS A 526 40.01 46.29 -38.32
N CYS A 527 39.69 47.37 -39.01
CA CYS A 527 38.31 47.74 -39.29
C CYS A 527 37.67 46.69 -40.25
N PRO A 528 36.53 46.05 -39.89
CA PRO A 528 35.89 45.09 -40.79
C PRO A 528 35.32 45.73 -42.07
N PHE A 529 35.09 47.02 -42.04
CA PHE A 529 34.48 47.79 -43.18
C PHE A 529 35.49 48.26 -44.19
N CYS A 530 36.61 48.82 -43.75
CA CYS A 530 37.59 49.42 -44.64
C CYS A 530 39.02 48.84 -44.51
N LYS A 531 39.15 47.81 -43.69
CA LYS A 531 40.40 47.06 -43.43
C LYS A 531 41.56 47.93 -42.86
N SER A 532 41.34 49.16 -42.54
CA SER A 532 42.35 50.09 -41.94
C SER A 532 42.74 49.57 -40.52
N LYS A 533 44.04 49.66 -40.22
CA LYS A 533 44.57 49.34 -38.89
C LYS A 533 44.44 50.48 -37.89
N ASN A 534 44.16 51.70 -38.35
CA ASN A 534 44.08 52.90 -37.52
C ASN A 534 42.70 52.96 -36.83
N LEU A 535 42.68 52.48 -35.57
CA LEU A 535 41.49 52.43 -34.74
C LEU A 535 41.71 53.13 -33.41
N ASN A 536 40.87 54.10 -33.12
CA ASN A 536 40.87 54.81 -31.82
C ASN A 536 39.99 54.07 -30.81
N LYS A 537 40.53 53.76 -29.66
CA LYS A 537 39.79 53.07 -28.57
C LYS A 537 38.85 54.07 -27.88
N ILE A 538 37.55 53.75 -27.80
CA ILE A 538 36.53 54.57 -27.14
C ILE A 538 36.51 54.31 -25.61
N ARG A 539 36.46 53.05 -25.24
CA ARG A 539 36.35 52.64 -23.83
C ARG A 539 37.09 51.31 -23.62
N THR A 540 37.73 51.16 -22.49
CA THR A 540 38.38 49.92 -22.10
C THR A 540 37.63 49.32 -20.97
N SER A 541 37.09 48.08 -21.20
CA SER A 541 36.54 47.20 -20.17
C SER A 541 37.55 46.12 -19.84
N LYS A 542 37.56 45.68 -18.60
CA LYS A 542 38.46 44.62 -18.11
C LYS A 542 37.62 43.48 -17.56
N LYS A 543 38.00 42.23 -17.84
CA LYS A 543 37.37 41.03 -17.30
C LYS A 543 38.46 40.04 -16.93
N LEU A 544 38.46 39.58 -15.67
CA LEU A 544 39.36 38.56 -15.17
C LEU A 544 38.73 37.21 -15.33
N GLN A 545 39.40 36.29 -15.99
CA GLN A 545 39.02 34.87 -16.05
C GLN A 545 40.01 34.07 -15.23
N ILE A 546 39.48 33.18 -14.39
CA ILE A 546 40.25 32.24 -13.56
C ILE A 546 40.06 30.87 -14.13
N ASP A 547 41.17 30.20 -14.45
CA ASP A 547 41.20 28.81 -14.92
C ASP A 547 42.28 28.01 -14.19
N ILE A 548 42.37 26.72 -14.50
CA ILE A 548 43.43 25.83 -14.04
C ILE A 548 44.19 25.20 -15.21
N SER A 549 45.48 24.94 -15.03
CA SER A 549 46.30 24.15 -15.95
C SER A 549 46.80 22.90 -15.22
N PHE A 550 46.81 21.79 -15.96
CA PHE A 550 47.39 20.53 -15.50
C PHE A 550 48.84 20.47 -15.91
N MET A 551 49.70 20.47 -14.92
CA MET A 551 51.17 20.40 -15.12
C MET A 551 51.65 19.02 -14.71
N ARG A 552 52.92 18.65 -15.09
CA ARG A 552 53.52 17.35 -14.75
C ARG A 552 53.47 17.05 -13.26
N TYR A 553 53.59 18.09 -12.41
CA TYR A 553 53.68 17.94 -10.97
C TYR A 553 52.49 18.56 -10.19
N GLY A 554 51.32 18.70 -10.84
CA GLY A 554 50.10 19.17 -10.17
C GLY A 554 49.22 20.12 -10.96
N ILE A 555 48.37 20.85 -10.27
CA ILE A 555 47.40 21.77 -10.82
C ILE A 555 47.83 23.19 -10.48
N LYS A 556 47.92 24.06 -11.47
CA LYS A 556 48.26 25.48 -11.34
C LYS A 556 47.02 26.33 -11.64
N LYS A 557 46.77 27.35 -10.78
CA LYS A 557 45.80 28.42 -11.06
C LYS A 557 46.38 29.36 -12.14
N ASN A 558 45.53 29.75 -13.10
CA ASN A 558 45.84 30.72 -14.14
C ASN A 558 44.83 31.86 -14.10
N ALA A 559 45.33 33.09 -14.03
CA ALA A 559 44.51 34.30 -14.06
C ALA A 559 44.79 35.07 -15.34
N THR A 560 43.84 35.06 -16.26
CA THR A 560 43.95 35.79 -17.54
C THR A 560 43.08 37.05 -17.49
N LEU A 561 43.73 38.21 -17.66
CA LEU A 561 43.05 39.48 -17.77
C LEU A 561 42.76 39.78 -19.23
N TYR A 562 41.49 39.73 -19.58
CA TYR A 562 41.00 40.19 -20.87
C TYR A 562 40.69 41.70 -20.78
N PHE A 563 41.15 42.47 -21.76
CA PHE A 563 40.82 43.86 -21.83
C PHE A 563 40.47 44.23 -23.27
N GLY A 564 39.48 45.07 -23.46
CA GLY A 564 38.95 45.37 -24.77
C GLY A 564 37.79 46.36 -24.71
N GLY A 565 37.35 46.78 -25.84
CA GLY A 565 36.22 47.70 -25.96
C GLY A 565 35.97 48.12 -27.41
N PRO A 566 34.91 48.86 -27.67
CA PRO A 566 34.62 49.37 -29.01
C PRO A 566 35.66 50.37 -29.42
N SER A 567 35.95 50.40 -30.70
CA SER A 567 36.89 51.38 -31.34
C SER A 567 36.19 52.12 -32.46
N ILE A 568 36.68 53.29 -32.78
CA ILE A 568 36.26 54.11 -33.99
C ILE A 568 37.36 53.99 -34.99
N CYS A 569 37.04 53.64 -36.22
CA CYS A 569 37.99 53.69 -37.32
C CYS A 569 38.27 55.13 -37.73
N VAL A 570 39.58 55.52 -37.78
CA VAL A 570 40.00 56.85 -38.15
C VAL A 570 39.67 57.13 -39.60
N LYS A 571 39.77 56.10 -40.48
CA LYS A 571 39.53 56.28 -41.93
C LYS A 571 38.05 56.37 -42.30
N CYS A 572 37.20 55.45 -41.83
CA CYS A 572 35.79 55.44 -42.24
C CYS A 572 34.84 55.94 -41.15
N LYS A 573 35.34 56.40 -40.02
CA LYS A 573 34.58 56.94 -38.86
C LYS A 573 33.55 55.98 -38.26
N ARG A 574 33.46 54.75 -38.71
CA ARG A 574 32.49 53.74 -38.20
C ARG A 574 32.96 53.17 -36.88
N LYS A 575 31.97 52.85 -35.99
CA LYS A 575 32.20 52.18 -34.75
C LYS A 575 32.42 50.70 -34.98
N VAL A 576 33.53 50.16 -34.49
CA VAL A 576 33.88 48.73 -34.58
C VAL A 576 33.65 48.08 -33.21
N PRO A 577 32.77 47.12 -33.12
CA PRO A 577 32.51 46.45 -31.85
C PRO A 577 33.70 45.61 -31.40
N CYS A 578 33.83 45.43 -30.08
CA CYS A 578 34.80 44.52 -29.49
C CYS A 578 34.30 43.11 -29.59
N ALA A 579 35.12 42.17 -30.00
CA ALA A 579 34.76 40.76 -30.05
C ALA A 579 34.54 40.19 -28.62
N ASN A 580 33.38 39.55 -28.41
CA ASN A 580 33.09 38.60 -27.34
C ASN A 580 33.39 38.97 -25.88
N MET A 581 33.58 40.24 -25.52
CA MET A 581 33.87 40.65 -24.14
C MET A 581 32.71 40.33 -23.16
N LYS A 582 31.44 40.42 -23.62
CA LYS A 582 30.27 40.12 -22.80
C LYS A 582 30.10 38.64 -22.52
N THR A 583 30.43 37.78 -23.46
CA THR A 583 30.22 36.33 -23.43
C THR A 583 31.35 35.57 -22.75
N LEU A 584 32.48 36.18 -22.43
CA LEU A 584 33.56 35.52 -21.71
C LEU A 584 33.12 35.10 -20.31
N PRO A 585 33.24 33.80 -19.94
CA PRO A 585 32.94 33.34 -18.59
C PRO A 585 34.02 33.82 -17.59
N MET A 586 33.63 34.03 -16.32
CA MET A 586 34.55 34.35 -15.24
C MET A 586 35.50 33.19 -14.92
N TYR A 587 35.04 31.96 -15.13
CA TYR A 587 35.82 30.76 -14.92
C TYR A 587 36.11 30.07 -16.24
N GLY A 588 37.31 29.54 -16.38
CA GLY A 588 37.75 28.87 -17.60
C GLY A 588 37.26 27.47 -17.74
N TYR A 589 37.42 26.94 -18.94
CA TYR A 589 36.89 25.62 -19.32
C TYR A 589 37.49 24.48 -18.50
N ASN A 590 38.81 24.46 -18.27
CA ASN A 590 39.48 23.39 -17.54
C ASN A 590 39.01 23.32 -16.08
N LEU A 591 38.76 24.46 -15.44
CA LEU A 591 38.24 24.51 -14.09
C LEU A 591 36.81 23.93 -14.01
N MET A 592 35.97 24.28 -15.00
CA MET A 592 34.61 23.75 -15.09
C MET A 592 34.62 22.21 -15.29
N MET A 593 35.40 21.73 -16.26
CA MET A 593 35.49 20.27 -16.57
C MET A 593 36.04 19.47 -15.39
N TRP A 594 37.09 19.98 -14.74
CA TRP A 594 37.66 19.34 -13.57
C TRP A 594 36.65 19.30 -12.42
N SER A 595 35.99 20.38 -12.14
CA SER A 595 34.99 20.45 -11.06
C SER A 595 33.82 19.48 -11.29
N VAL A 596 33.33 19.41 -12.53
CA VAL A 596 32.28 18.49 -12.93
C VAL A 596 32.74 17.02 -12.86
N ASN A 597 33.99 16.74 -13.27
CA ASN A 597 34.58 15.43 -13.15
C ASN A 597 34.67 14.98 -11.68
N GLN A 598 35.12 15.86 -10.77
CA GLN A 598 35.15 15.56 -9.34
C GLN A 598 33.75 15.22 -8.79
N LYS A 599 32.73 15.95 -9.25
CA LYS A 599 31.35 15.76 -8.80
C LYS A 599 30.72 14.50 -9.38
N ILE A 600 30.89 14.22 -10.65
CA ILE A 600 30.20 13.13 -11.37
C ILE A 600 30.95 11.80 -11.21
N GLN A 601 32.26 11.76 -11.49
CA GLN A 601 33.06 10.54 -11.46
C GLN A 601 33.42 10.13 -10.03
N TYR A 602 33.94 11.11 -9.25
CA TYR A 602 34.43 10.84 -7.87
C TYR A 602 33.37 11.07 -6.81
N LYS A 603 32.17 11.56 -7.19
CA LYS A 603 31.01 11.74 -6.29
C LYS A 603 31.31 12.64 -5.10
N GLN A 604 32.22 13.61 -5.26
CA GLN A 604 32.53 14.60 -4.22
C GLN A 604 31.35 15.56 -4.02
N SER A 605 31.16 16.03 -2.77
CA SER A 605 30.19 17.09 -2.50
C SER A 605 30.65 18.41 -3.11
N SER A 606 29.71 19.29 -3.46
CA SER A 606 30.05 20.64 -3.94
C SER A 606 30.89 21.39 -2.92
N GLU A 607 30.60 21.25 -1.65
CA GLU A 607 31.33 21.84 -0.53
C GLU A 607 32.79 21.36 -0.47
N SER A 608 33.01 20.05 -0.58
CA SER A 608 34.36 19.46 -0.59
C SER A 608 35.20 20.00 -1.75
N ILE A 609 34.59 20.11 -2.96
CA ILE A 609 35.26 20.68 -4.13
C ILE A 609 35.60 22.17 -3.93
N ILE A 610 34.64 22.95 -3.41
CA ILE A 610 34.81 24.38 -3.12
C ILE A 610 35.92 24.60 -2.10
N ASN A 611 35.94 23.80 -1.02
CA ASN A 611 36.99 23.90 0.01
C ASN A 611 38.35 23.54 -0.57
N PHE A 612 38.46 22.50 -1.39
CA PHE A 612 39.70 22.18 -2.08
C PHE A 612 40.21 23.34 -2.97
N LEU A 613 39.31 23.90 -3.81
CA LEU A 613 39.65 25.02 -4.67
C LEU A 613 40.11 26.26 -3.88
N LYS A 614 39.41 26.55 -2.76
CA LYS A 614 39.74 27.67 -1.87
C LYS A 614 41.06 27.47 -1.15
N ASP A 615 41.25 26.30 -0.52
CA ASP A 615 42.35 26.07 0.38
C ASP A 615 43.68 25.78 -0.38
N SER A 616 43.59 24.97 -1.46
CA SER A 616 44.73 24.52 -2.23
C SER A 616 45.12 25.51 -3.35
N LEU A 617 44.13 26.03 -4.06
CA LEU A 617 44.37 26.88 -5.27
C LEU A 617 44.01 28.34 -5.09
N LYS A 618 43.47 28.72 -3.93
CA LYS A 618 42.98 30.08 -3.65
C LYS A 618 42.01 30.59 -4.72
N ILE A 619 41.10 29.70 -5.17
CA ILE A 619 40.01 29.98 -6.10
C ILE A 619 38.70 29.94 -5.30
N GLU A 620 37.97 31.05 -5.31
CA GLU A 620 36.67 31.17 -4.64
C GLU A 620 35.55 30.86 -5.65
N VAL A 621 34.77 29.82 -5.36
CA VAL A 621 33.62 29.40 -6.15
C VAL A 621 32.44 29.21 -5.21
N SER A 622 31.26 29.68 -5.58
CA SER A 622 30.02 29.46 -4.80
C SER A 622 29.33 28.16 -5.20
N VAL A 623 28.43 27.64 -4.33
CA VAL A 623 27.61 26.46 -4.62
C VAL A 623 26.74 26.69 -5.87
N THR A 624 26.19 27.90 -6.03
CA THR A 624 25.42 28.27 -7.21
C THR A 624 26.28 28.21 -8.48
N GLN A 625 27.54 28.63 -8.40
CA GLN A 625 28.44 28.55 -9.52
C GLN A 625 28.81 27.10 -9.88
N MET A 626 28.98 26.24 -8.91
CA MET A 626 29.16 24.79 -9.15
C MET A 626 27.97 24.17 -9.90
N THR A 627 26.75 24.62 -9.61
CA THR A 627 25.54 24.18 -10.35
C THR A 627 25.58 24.67 -11.80
N LYS A 628 25.95 25.92 -12.03
CA LYS A 628 26.13 26.49 -13.38
C LYS A 628 27.23 25.78 -14.17
N PHE A 629 28.33 25.36 -13.53
CA PHE A 629 29.37 24.57 -14.20
C PHE A 629 28.80 23.25 -14.73
N LYS A 630 28.01 22.53 -13.86
CA LYS A 630 27.37 21.29 -14.26
C LYS A 630 26.38 21.47 -15.40
N GLU A 631 25.60 22.55 -15.36
CA GLU A 631 24.64 22.92 -16.41
C GLU A 631 25.37 23.19 -17.73
N PHE A 632 26.37 24.07 -17.71
CA PHE A 632 27.17 24.39 -18.90
C PHE A 632 27.81 23.14 -19.55
N VAL A 633 28.35 22.21 -18.73
CA VAL A 633 28.94 20.98 -19.24
C VAL A 633 27.89 20.05 -19.80
N ALA A 634 26.73 19.90 -19.12
CA ALA A 634 25.65 19.08 -19.60
C ALA A 634 25.09 19.58 -20.95
N ASP A 635 24.88 20.89 -21.08
CA ASP A 635 24.42 21.53 -22.32
C ASP A 635 25.42 21.33 -23.46
N LYS A 636 26.70 21.53 -23.18
CA LYS A 636 27.78 21.32 -24.18
C LYS A 636 27.77 19.87 -24.73
N TYR A 637 27.50 18.89 -23.88
CA TYR A 637 27.50 17.48 -24.25
C TYR A 637 26.08 16.89 -24.49
N SER A 638 25.09 17.76 -24.71
CA SER A 638 23.72 17.35 -25.00
C SER A 638 23.65 16.51 -26.30
N ASN A 639 24.34 16.90 -27.33
CA ASN A 639 24.39 16.13 -28.58
C ASN A 639 25.03 14.75 -28.37
N THR A 640 26.14 14.66 -27.61
CA THR A 640 26.76 13.40 -27.24
C THR A 640 25.77 12.47 -26.51
N TYR A 641 24.97 13.01 -25.62
CA TYR A 641 23.94 12.28 -24.90
C TYR A 641 22.87 11.70 -25.86
N HIS A 642 22.43 12.48 -26.83
CA HIS A 642 21.47 12.01 -27.84
C HIS A 642 22.10 11.02 -28.85
N GLU A 643 23.38 11.17 -29.18
CA GLU A 643 24.11 10.19 -29.99
C GLU A 643 24.16 8.82 -29.32
N ILE A 644 24.34 8.76 -27.98
CA ILE A 644 24.38 7.50 -27.23
C ILE A 644 23.10 6.68 -27.43
N ILE A 645 21.91 7.28 -27.30
CA ILE A 645 20.65 6.56 -27.50
C ILE A 645 20.41 6.22 -28.96
N SER A 646 20.74 7.11 -29.89
CA SER A 646 20.59 6.86 -31.33
C SER A 646 21.45 5.68 -31.82
N ASP A 647 22.66 5.55 -31.28
CA ASP A 647 23.54 4.42 -31.58
C ASP A 647 23.06 3.13 -30.90
N MET A 648 22.52 3.25 -29.70
CA MET A 648 21.99 2.11 -28.93
C MET A 648 20.79 1.49 -29.63
N ILE A 649 19.89 2.27 -30.21
CA ILE A 649 18.71 1.80 -30.94
C ILE A 649 19.11 0.94 -32.17
N LYS A 650 20.26 1.20 -32.77
CA LYS A 650 20.80 0.42 -33.88
C LYS A 650 21.49 -0.88 -33.49
N SER A 651 21.64 -1.14 -32.17
CA SER A 651 22.32 -2.33 -31.67
C SER A 651 21.42 -3.57 -31.66
N GLU A 652 22.02 -4.75 -31.57
CA GLU A 652 21.28 -6.02 -31.49
C GLU A 652 20.66 -6.28 -30.11
N LEU A 653 21.09 -5.56 -29.07
CA LEU A 653 20.76 -5.80 -27.67
C LEU A 653 20.60 -4.50 -26.91
N ILE A 654 19.49 -4.37 -26.16
CA ILE A 654 19.32 -3.36 -25.14
C ILE A 654 18.86 -4.04 -23.85
N HIS A 655 19.48 -3.73 -22.74
CA HIS A 655 19.02 -4.01 -21.40
C HIS A 655 18.25 -2.81 -20.86
N ALA A 656 17.10 -3.02 -20.26
CA ALA A 656 16.32 -1.96 -19.62
C ALA A 656 15.96 -2.28 -18.18
N ASP A 657 16.02 -1.25 -17.34
CA ASP A 657 15.60 -1.31 -15.94
C ASP A 657 15.17 0.08 -15.47
N GLU A 658 14.41 0.18 -14.39
CA GLU A 658 13.99 1.46 -13.84
C GLU A 658 14.10 1.49 -12.29
N THR A 659 14.25 2.70 -11.77
CA THR A 659 14.30 2.93 -10.32
C THR A 659 13.59 4.21 -9.94
N ILE A 660 12.92 4.21 -8.77
CA ILE A 660 12.24 5.41 -8.25
C ILE A 660 13.26 6.50 -7.99
N ALA A 661 12.94 7.72 -8.43
CA ALA A 661 13.68 8.94 -8.14
C ALA A 661 12.76 9.98 -7.50
N ARG A 662 12.99 10.30 -6.24
CA ARG A 662 12.22 11.35 -5.54
C ARG A 662 12.89 12.70 -5.72
N ILE A 663 12.18 13.61 -6.37
CA ILE A 663 12.55 15.02 -6.50
C ILE A 663 11.63 15.84 -5.59
N LYS A 664 11.99 17.08 -5.29
CA LYS A 664 11.18 18.02 -4.50
C LYS A 664 9.72 18.00 -4.95
N ASN A 665 8.82 17.34 -4.22
CA ASN A 665 7.38 17.22 -4.47
C ASN A 665 6.95 16.37 -5.69
N ILE A 666 7.85 15.71 -6.39
CA ILE A 666 7.54 14.84 -7.54
C ILE A 666 8.18 13.49 -7.29
N ASP A 667 7.37 12.43 -7.29
CA ASP A 667 7.85 11.05 -7.37
C ASP A 667 7.99 10.72 -8.86
N GLY A 668 9.19 10.43 -9.31
CA GLY A 668 9.47 10.06 -10.69
C GLY A 668 10.33 8.80 -10.78
N TYR A 669 10.69 8.44 -11.99
CA TYR A 669 11.48 7.25 -12.30
C TYR A 669 12.67 7.60 -13.15
N VAL A 670 13.81 6.98 -12.86
CA VAL A 670 14.97 6.99 -13.74
C VAL A 670 15.04 5.63 -14.41
N TRP A 671 14.94 5.68 -15.73
CA TRP A 671 15.10 4.56 -16.62
C TRP A 671 16.55 4.46 -17.07
N VAL A 672 17.06 3.25 -17.13
CA VAL A 672 18.39 2.98 -17.65
C VAL A 672 18.29 2.01 -18.83
N PHE A 673 18.94 2.38 -19.93
CA PHE A 673 19.17 1.53 -21.08
C PHE A 673 20.66 1.26 -21.18
N ALA A 674 21.04 0.02 -21.40
CA ALA A 674 22.43 -0.37 -21.48
C ALA A 674 22.64 -1.46 -22.52
N ASN A 675 23.78 -1.39 -23.22
CA ASN A 675 24.30 -2.50 -24.01
C ASN A 675 25.76 -2.77 -23.64
N HIS A 676 26.51 -3.48 -24.44
CA HIS A 676 27.91 -3.78 -24.15
C HIS A 676 28.84 -2.56 -24.22
N ASN A 677 28.44 -1.49 -24.91
CA ASN A 677 29.28 -0.34 -25.22
C ASN A 677 28.78 0.98 -24.65
N SER A 678 27.55 1.06 -24.21
CA SER A 678 26.90 2.32 -23.86
C SER A 678 25.89 2.18 -22.76
N VAL A 679 25.69 3.25 -21.98
CA VAL A 679 24.66 3.36 -20.95
C VAL A 679 23.96 4.70 -21.09
N TYR A 680 22.65 4.67 -21.10
CA TYR A 680 21.79 5.85 -21.23
C TYR A 680 20.79 5.90 -20.08
N TYR A 681 20.66 7.06 -19.41
CA TYR A 681 19.74 7.28 -18.32
C TYR A 681 18.72 8.35 -18.71
N LEU A 682 17.45 8.11 -18.42
CA LEU A 682 16.36 9.04 -18.71
C LEU A 682 15.46 9.22 -17.49
N PHE A 683 15.10 10.45 -17.16
CA PHE A 683 14.14 10.76 -16.10
C PHE A 683 12.73 10.94 -16.66
N LYS A 684 11.73 10.33 -16.03
CA LYS A 684 10.30 10.51 -16.29
C LYS A 684 9.54 10.70 -14.98
N GLU A 685 8.51 11.52 -15.00
CA GLU A 685 7.69 11.83 -13.81
C GLU A 685 6.69 10.72 -13.49
N THR A 686 6.32 9.92 -14.49
CA THR A 686 5.41 8.76 -14.36
C THR A 686 6.13 7.48 -14.74
N ARG A 687 5.55 6.33 -14.34
CA ARG A 687 6.00 5.01 -14.78
C ARG A 687 5.29 4.54 -16.06
N GLU A 688 4.51 5.40 -16.67
CA GLU A 688 3.84 5.13 -17.94
C GLU A 688 4.84 4.84 -19.04
N THR A 689 4.48 3.96 -19.95
CA THR A 689 5.40 3.34 -20.90
C THR A 689 5.28 3.87 -22.34
N ASP A 690 4.40 4.84 -22.57
CA ASP A 690 4.20 5.39 -23.93
C ASP A 690 5.46 6.00 -24.51
N PHE A 691 6.28 6.66 -23.69
CA PHE A 691 7.58 7.18 -24.12
C PHE A 691 8.56 6.05 -24.54
N LEU A 692 8.40 4.82 -24.01
CA LEU A 692 9.26 3.69 -24.42
C LEU A 692 8.99 3.30 -25.87
N LYS A 693 7.71 3.33 -26.29
CA LYS A 693 7.33 3.07 -27.69
C LYS A 693 7.95 4.11 -28.62
N GLU A 694 7.95 5.37 -28.19
CA GLU A 694 8.58 6.46 -28.96
C GLU A 694 10.09 6.33 -28.96
N THR A 695 10.71 6.10 -27.80
CA THR A 695 12.18 6.01 -27.66
C THR A 695 12.76 4.80 -28.38
N LEU A 696 12.07 3.66 -28.40
CA LEU A 696 12.53 2.40 -28.98
C LEU A 696 11.82 2.05 -30.30
N LYS A 697 11.16 3.03 -30.94
CA LYS A 697 10.36 2.82 -32.16
C LYS A 697 11.13 2.08 -33.29
N ASP A 698 12.39 2.44 -33.49
CA ASP A 698 13.22 1.90 -34.57
C ASP A 698 14.15 0.76 -34.09
N PHE A 699 13.97 0.28 -32.87
CA PHE A 699 14.77 -0.79 -32.28
C PHE A 699 14.29 -2.16 -32.75
N ASN A 700 15.11 -2.85 -33.53
CA ASN A 700 14.83 -4.18 -34.09
C ASN A 700 15.59 -5.32 -33.38
N GLY A 701 16.36 -5.03 -32.36
CA GLY A 701 17.13 -6.01 -31.58
C GLY A 701 16.28 -6.75 -30.52
N VAL A 702 16.97 -7.31 -29.53
CA VAL A 702 16.36 -7.99 -28.38
C VAL A 702 16.43 -7.07 -27.15
N LEU A 703 15.28 -6.76 -26.58
CA LEU A 703 15.16 -6.05 -25.29
C LEU A 703 15.21 -7.04 -24.13
N VAL A 704 16.21 -6.92 -23.27
CA VAL A 704 16.34 -7.71 -22.04
C VAL A 704 15.82 -6.87 -20.87
N SER A 705 14.80 -7.37 -20.17
CA SER A 705 14.16 -6.65 -19.06
C SER A 705 13.73 -7.58 -17.93
N ASP A 706 13.29 -7.00 -16.82
CA ASP A 706 12.54 -7.74 -15.80
C ASP A 706 11.10 -8.06 -16.25
N PHE A 707 10.23 -8.45 -15.32
CA PHE A 707 8.82 -8.79 -15.58
C PHE A 707 7.86 -7.59 -15.43
N TYR A 708 8.35 -6.36 -15.43
CA TYR A 708 7.45 -5.21 -15.45
C TYR A 708 6.60 -5.21 -16.73
N THR A 709 5.28 -5.19 -16.54
CA THR A 709 4.31 -5.34 -17.63
C THR A 709 4.35 -4.21 -18.67
N GLY A 710 4.90 -3.06 -18.29
CA GLY A 710 5.09 -1.94 -19.22
C GLY A 710 5.94 -2.27 -20.43
N TYR A 711 6.91 -3.19 -20.30
CA TYR A 711 7.71 -3.65 -21.45
C TYR A 711 6.94 -4.58 -22.39
N ASP A 712 5.85 -5.20 -21.91
CA ASP A 712 5.10 -6.19 -22.72
C ASP A 712 4.41 -5.58 -23.94
N SER A 713 4.15 -4.26 -23.91
CA SER A 713 3.51 -3.49 -24.98
C SER A 713 4.44 -3.08 -26.13
N LEU A 714 5.75 -3.37 -26.02
CA LEU A 714 6.74 -3.04 -27.04
C LEU A 714 6.79 -4.13 -28.11
N GLU A 715 6.87 -3.72 -29.38
CA GLU A 715 6.83 -4.62 -30.53
C GLU A 715 8.16 -5.34 -30.80
N CYS A 716 9.27 -4.89 -30.19
CA CYS A 716 10.58 -5.53 -30.35
C CYS A 716 10.63 -6.92 -29.70
N ARG A 717 11.56 -7.75 -30.12
CA ARG A 717 11.83 -9.04 -29.47
C ARG A 717 12.24 -8.83 -28.03
N GLN A 718 11.78 -9.70 -27.14
CA GLN A 718 12.04 -9.55 -25.71
C GLN A 718 12.66 -10.81 -25.11
N GLN A 719 13.59 -10.60 -24.19
CA GLN A 719 14.10 -11.62 -23.28
C GLN A 719 13.81 -11.19 -21.84
N LYS A 720 13.01 -11.97 -21.14
CA LYS A 720 12.75 -11.72 -19.70
C LYS A 720 13.88 -12.29 -18.85
N CYS A 721 14.29 -11.55 -17.84
CA CYS A 721 15.38 -11.93 -16.95
C CYS A 721 15.08 -13.20 -16.17
N LEU A 722 15.78 -14.30 -16.46
CA LEU A 722 15.59 -15.56 -15.76
C LEU A 722 16.07 -15.51 -14.30
N VAL A 723 17.00 -14.60 -13.95
CA VAL A 723 17.44 -14.43 -12.56
C VAL A 723 16.30 -13.95 -11.67
N HIS A 724 15.44 -13.03 -12.15
CA HIS A 724 14.25 -12.61 -11.43
C HIS A 724 13.27 -13.77 -11.23
N LEU A 725 13.03 -14.56 -12.29
CA LEU A 725 12.15 -15.73 -12.20
C LEU A 725 12.69 -16.78 -11.20
N ILE A 726 14.01 -17.02 -11.21
CA ILE A 726 14.67 -17.92 -10.25
C ILE A 726 14.51 -17.42 -8.82
N ARG A 727 14.69 -16.11 -8.59
CA ARG A 727 14.54 -15.51 -7.24
C ARG A 727 13.11 -15.65 -6.73
N ASP A 728 12.13 -15.39 -7.60
CA ASP A 728 10.70 -15.52 -7.26
C ASP A 728 10.37 -16.98 -6.93
N LEU A 729 10.70 -17.92 -7.82
CA LEU A 729 10.51 -19.36 -7.62
C LEU A 729 11.16 -19.86 -6.33
N ASN A 730 12.41 -19.46 -6.10
CA ASN A 730 13.16 -19.85 -4.90
C ASN A 730 12.51 -19.26 -3.63
N GLY A 731 12.11 -17.99 -3.66
CA GLY A 731 11.44 -17.32 -2.54
C GLY A 731 10.10 -17.98 -2.20
N ASP A 732 9.27 -18.22 -3.20
CA ASP A 732 7.95 -18.86 -3.01
C ASP A 732 8.09 -20.31 -2.57
N PHE A 733 9.07 -21.04 -3.10
CA PHE A 733 9.32 -22.42 -2.66
C PHE A 733 9.86 -22.49 -1.22
N LEU A 734 10.77 -21.60 -0.82
CA LEU A 734 11.26 -21.52 0.57
C LEU A 734 10.15 -21.21 1.57
N ASN A 735 9.16 -20.41 1.16
CA ASN A 735 7.99 -20.11 1.98
C ASN A 735 6.93 -21.25 1.97
N ASN A 736 6.98 -22.14 0.99
CA ASN A 736 6.00 -23.21 0.76
C ASN A 736 6.69 -24.57 0.52
N GLN A 737 7.62 -24.96 1.37
CA GLN A 737 8.47 -26.15 1.21
C GLN A 737 7.69 -27.49 1.11
N LEU A 738 6.44 -27.52 1.56
CA LEU A 738 5.57 -28.71 1.48
C LEU A 738 4.72 -28.73 0.21
N ASP A 739 4.87 -27.73 -0.68
CA ASP A 739 4.20 -27.73 -1.97
C ASP A 739 4.99 -28.58 -2.96
N PHE A 740 4.58 -29.84 -3.12
CA PHE A 740 5.25 -30.80 -4.00
C PHE A 740 5.08 -30.45 -5.48
N GLU A 741 3.98 -29.79 -5.85
CA GLU A 741 3.75 -29.36 -7.24
C GLU A 741 4.66 -28.21 -7.61
N LEU A 742 4.79 -27.20 -6.75
CA LEU A 742 5.76 -26.13 -6.94
C LEU A 742 7.20 -26.68 -6.94
N LYS A 743 7.51 -27.63 -6.07
CA LYS A 743 8.82 -28.30 -6.03
C LYS A 743 9.16 -28.99 -7.35
N LYS A 744 8.19 -29.65 -7.97
CA LYS A 744 8.35 -30.32 -9.29
C LYS A 744 8.73 -29.29 -10.34
N ILE A 745 8.00 -28.17 -10.43
CA ILE A 745 8.31 -27.07 -11.39
C ILE A 745 9.72 -26.54 -11.16
N VAL A 746 10.11 -26.27 -9.91
CA VAL A 746 11.43 -25.73 -9.54
C VAL A 746 12.56 -26.68 -9.98
N ILE A 747 12.39 -28.00 -9.76
CA ILE A 747 13.40 -29.00 -10.13
C ILE A 747 13.52 -29.13 -11.65
N GLU A 748 12.38 -29.25 -12.35
CA GLU A 748 12.38 -29.37 -13.83
C GLU A 748 12.98 -28.14 -14.50
N PHE A 749 12.54 -26.96 -14.11
CA PHE A 749 13.07 -25.69 -14.60
C PHE A 749 14.56 -25.53 -14.29
N GLY A 750 14.98 -25.83 -13.07
CA GLY A 750 16.38 -25.81 -12.66
C GLY A 750 17.27 -26.76 -13.48
N SER A 751 16.76 -27.97 -13.81
CA SER A 751 17.48 -28.94 -14.63
C SER A 751 17.71 -28.44 -16.06
N VAL A 752 16.69 -27.86 -16.67
CA VAL A 752 16.80 -27.25 -18.03
C VAL A 752 17.83 -26.13 -18.02
N LEU A 753 17.73 -25.20 -17.02
CA LEU A 753 18.68 -24.09 -16.97
C LEU A 753 20.11 -24.55 -16.73
N ARG A 754 20.35 -25.51 -15.82
CA ARG A 754 21.70 -26.02 -15.56
C ARG A 754 22.38 -26.51 -16.83
N SER A 755 21.68 -27.26 -17.70
CA SER A 755 22.21 -27.76 -18.94
C SER A 755 22.54 -26.66 -19.95
N ILE A 756 21.69 -25.58 -19.97
CA ILE A 756 21.90 -24.42 -20.82
C ILE A 756 23.12 -23.63 -20.34
N ILE A 757 23.18 -23.33 -19.05
CA ILE A 757 24.27 -22.54 -18.44
C ILE A 757 25.63 -23.26 -18.65
N ALA A 758 25.71 -24.57 -18.42
CA ALA A 758 26.92 -25.34 -18.70
C ALA A 758 27.40 -25.22 -20.18
N THR A 759 26.45 -25.07 -21.11
CA THR A 759 26.79 -24.84 -22.53
C THR A 759 27.28 -23.42 -22.77
N ILE A 760 26.67 -22.43 -22.09
CA ILE A 760 27.10 -21.01 -22.16
C ILE A 760 28.52 -20.86 -21.57
N ASP A 761 28.81 -21.48 -20.44
CA ASP A 761 30.13 -21.45 -19.82
C ASP A 761 31.22 -22.01 -20.74
N LYS A 762 30.88 -23.04 -21.53
CA LYS A 762 31.83 -23.69 -22.43
C LYS A 762 32.02 -22.96 -23.77
N TYR A 763 30.95 -22.43 -24.34
CA TYR A 763 30.94 -21.93 -25.72
C TYR A 763 30.54 -20.47 -25.88
N GLY A 764 30.20 -19.79 -24.77
CA GLY A 764 29.63 -18.45 -24.78
C GLY A 764 28.21 -18.39 -25.29
N LEU A 765 27.71 -17.19 -25.47
CA LEU A 765 26.33 -16.92 -25.94
C LEU A 765 26.28 -17.08 -27.51
N LYS A 766 26.38 -18.30 -27.96
CA LYS A 766 26.35 -18.64 -29.39
C LYS A 766 25.15 -19.52 -29.72
N SER A 767 24.24 -19.02 -30.52
CA SER A 767 22.98 -19.69 -30.89
C SER A 767 23.20 -21.08 -31.48
N LYS A 768 24.26 -21.27 -32.29
CA LYS A 768 24.60 -22.57 -32.88
C LYS A 768 24.81 -23.68 -31.83
N HIS A 769 25.30 -23.34 -30.63
CA HIS A 769 25.49 -24.29 -29.53
C HIS A 769 24.29 -24.34 -28.57
N LEU A 770 23.50 -23.26 -28.50
CA LEU A 770 22.37 -23.14 -27.62
C LEU A 770 21.08 -23.77 -28.20
N ASN A 771 20.95 -23.80 -29.53
CA ASN A 771 19.78 -24.35 -30.21
C ASN A 771 19.45 -25.80 -29.84
N LYS A 772 20.44 -26.61 -29.48
CA LYS A 772 20.24 -28.01 -29.06
C LYS A 772 19.33 -28.14 -27.84
N HIS A 773 19.28 -27.09 -27.00
CA HIS A 773 18.46 -27.08 -25.78
C HIS A 773 16.98 -26.80 -26.05
N LYS A 774 16.58 -26.36 -27.24
CA LYS A 774 15.17 -26.11 -27.59
C LYS A 774 14.28 -27.32 -27.34
N LYS A 775 14.75 -28.50 -27.68
CA LYS A 775 14.00 -29.77 -27.43
C LYS A 775 13.74 -29.97 -25.91
N ASN A 776 14.70 -29.65 -25.05
CA ASN A 776 14.55 -29.77 -23.61
C ASN A 776 13.59 -28.72 -23.05
N VAL A 777 13.67 -27.50 -23.58
CA VAL A 777 12.74 -26.44 -23.26
C VAL A 777 11.30 -26.78 -23.66
N ASP A 778 11.10 -27.28 -24.87
CA ASP A 778 9.78 -27.71 -25.38
C ASP A 778 9.22 -28.87 -24.53
N LYS A 779 10.07 -29.83 -24.14
CA LYS A 779 9.67 -30.91 -23.24
C LYS A 779 9.24 -30.37 -21.87
N PHE A 780 9.97 -29.41 -21.30
CA PHE A 780 9.59 -28.73 -20.05
C PHE A 780 8.22 -28.04 -20.18
N TYR A 781 8.00 -27.34 -21.30
CA TYR A 781 6.72 -26.68 -21.54
C TYR A 781 5.57 -27.68 -21.71
N SER A 782 5.79 -28.75 -22.48
CA SER A 782 4.78 -29.80 -22.63
C SER A 782 4.38 -30.41 -21.30
N ASN A 783 5.37 -30.76 -20.46
CA ASN A 783 5.13 -31.31 -19.13
C ASN A 783 4.37 -30.30 -18.23
N THR A 784 4.80 -29.03 -18.24
CA THR A 784 4.21 -28.00 -17.38
C THR A 784 2.78 -27.65 -17.80
N ILE A 785 2.50 -27.61 -19.13
CA ILE A 785 1.17 -27.25 -19.65
C ILE A 785 0.18 -28.42 -19.49
N SER A 786 0.61 -29.65 -19.71
CA SER A 786 -0.26 -30.82 -19.62
C SER A 786 -0.57 -31.26 -18.19
N THR A 787 0.21 -30.80 -17.20
CA THR A 787 -0.03 -31.12 -15.79
C THR A 787 -1.15 -30.26 -15.23
N ILE A 788 -2.15 -30.90 -14.64
CA ILE A 788 -3.21 -30.23 -13.86
C ILE A 788 -2.67 -30.00 -12.45
N PHE A 789 -2.51 -28.75 -12.06
CA PHE A 789 -2.05 -28.35 -10.75
C PHE A 789 -3.23 -27.96 -9.86
N GLU A 790 -3.17 -28.33 -8.58
CA GLU A 790 -4.13 -27.91 -7.56
C GLU A 790 -3.55 -26.76 -6.69
N SER A 791 -2.23 -26.64 -6.63
CA SER A 791 -1.54 -25.59 -5.89
C SER A 791 -1.70 -24.23 -6.57
N GLU A 792 -2.12 -23.22 -5.80
CA GLU A 792 -2.24 -21.84 -6.27
C GLU A 792 -0.90 -21.30 -6.81
N TYR A 793 0.22 -21.62 -6.15
CA TYR A 793 1.56 -21.23 -6.57
C TYR A 793 1.96 -21.92 -7.86
N ALA A 794 1.76 -23.23 -7.96
CA ALA A 794 2.09 -23.98 -9.18
C ALA A 794 1.26 -23.49 -10.38
N LEU A 795 -0.04 -23.22 -10.21
CA LEU A 795 -0.92 -22.63 -11.23
C LEU A 795 -0.46 -21.23 -11.64
N SER A 796 -0.03 -20.41 -10.69
CA SER A 796 0.48 -19.06 -10.98
C SER A 796 1.73 -19.11 -11.84
N TYR A 797 2.67 -20.01 -11.53
CA TYR A 797 3.87 -20.20 -12.35
C TYR A 797 3.57 -20.84 -13.71
N GLN A 798 2.65 -21.81 -13.80
CA GLN A 798 2.20 -22.35 -15.06
C GLN A 798 1.67 -21.25 -15.99
N LYS A 799 0.78 -20.37 -15.48
CA LYS A 799 0.25 -19.21 -16.22
C LYS A 799 1.37 -18.26 -16.66
N ARG A 800 2.34 -18.02 -15.77
CA ARG A 800 3.49 -17.14 -16.06
C ARG A 800 4.39 -17.74 -17.15
N PHE A 801 4.67 -19.03 -17.11
CA PHE A 801 5.43 -19.74 -18.15
C PHE A 801 4.70 -19.68 -19.49
N ILE A 802 3.40 -19.93 -19.52
CA ILE A 802 2.58 -19.85 -20.75
C ILE A 802 2.62 -18.42 -21.32
N LYS A 803 2.35 -17.42 -20.49
CA LYS A 803 2.31 -16.00 -20.89
C LYS A 803 3.62 -15.53 -21.51
N TYR A 804 4.75 -15.95 -20.95
CA TYR A 804 6.07 -15.47 -21.37
C TYR A 804 6.87 -16.51 -22.15
N ARG A 805 6.25 -17.54 -22.72
CA ARG A 805 6.92 -18.65 -23.41
C ARG A 805 7.98 -18.17 -24.42
N ASP A 806 7.61 -17.27 -25.31
CA ASP A 806 8.48 -16.77 -26.37
C ASP A 806 9.56 -15.78 -25.87
N LYS A 807 9.36 -15.26 -24.63
CA LYS A 807 10.21 -14.23 -24.02
C LYS A 807 11.19 -14.79 -22.98
N LEU A 808 11.01 -16.03 -22.50
CA LEU A 808 11.89 -16.60 -21.47
C LEU A 808 13.15 -17.23 -22.05
N PHE A 809 13.05 -17.81 -23.26
CA PHE A 809 14.16 -18.49 -23.90
C PHE A 809 14.51 -17.90 -25.27
N CYS A 810 14.18 -16.64 -25.49
CA CYS A 810 14.51 -15.90 -26.73
C CYS A 810 16.03 -15.92 -26.99
N PHE A 811 16.87 -15.86 -25.98
CA PHE A 811 18.33 -15.86 -26.06
C PHE A 811 18.91 -17.12 -26.72
N LEU A 812 18.18 -18.24 -26.78
CA LEU A 812 18.62 -19.45 -27.48
C LEU A 812 18.70 -19.28 -29.01
N ASN A 813 17.99 -18.27 -29.53
CA ASN A 813 17.84 -18.05 -30.98
C ASN A 813 18.85 -17.07 -31.55
N TYR A 814 19.50 -16.26 -30.69
CA TYR A 814 20.35 -15.14 -31.13
C TYR A 814 21.71 -15.18 -30.47
N ASP A 815 22.74 -14.78 -31.20
CA ASP A 815 24.09 -14.64 -30.67
C ASP A 815 24.15 -13.43 -29.68
N ASN A 816 24.99 -13.51 -28.68
CA ASN A 816 25.31 -12.44 -27.73
C ASN A 816 24.13 -11.92 -26.89
N ILE A 817 22.99 -12.61 -26.93
CA ILE A 817 21.84 -12.22 -26.09
C ILE A 817 21.91 -12.95 -24.74
N PRO A 818 22.02 -12.23 -23.62
CA PRO A 818 22.11 -12.86 -22.29
C PRO A 818 20.72 -13.27 -21.76
N TRP A 819 20.70 -14.27 -20.91
CA TRP A 819 19.53 -14.80 -20.24
C TRP A 819 19.12 -13.97 -18.99
N ASN A 820 19.89 -12.94 -18.66
CA ASN A 820 19.72 -12.13 -17.45
C ASN A 820 19.84 -10.64 -17.75
N ASN A 821 19.29 -9.81 -16.84
CA ASN A 821 19.31 -8.35 -16.93
C ASN A 821 20.39 -7.69 -16.03
N ASN A 822 21.45 -8.43 -15.65
CA ASN A 822 22.46 -7.94 -14.72
C ASN A 822 23.20 -6.70 -15.23
N ASN A 823 23.29 -6.50 -16.53
CA ASN A 823 23.92 -5.30 -17.10
C ASN A 823 23.13 -4.03 -16.76
N ALA A 824 21.80 -4.02 -16.90
CA ALA A 824 20.97 -2.89 -16.46
C ALA A 824 20.99 -2.72 -14.94
N GLU A 825 20.90 -3.83 -14.17
CA GLU A 825 21.05 -3.79 -12.72
C GLU A 825 22.42 -3.20 -12.30
N HIS A 826 23.49 -3.54 -12.97
CA HIS A 826 24.82 -2.96 -12.72
C HIS A 826 24.83 -1.47 -13.08
N SER A 827 24.25 -1.12 -14.23
CA SER A 827 24.23 0.26 -14.72
C SER A 827 23.35 1.19 -13.87
N ILE A 828 22.32 0.68 -13.18
CA ILE A 828 21.47 1.49 -12.30
C ILE A 828 22.13 1.84 -10.96
N LYS A 829 23.09 1.02 -10.50
CA LYS A 829 23.79 1.20 -9.22
C LYS A 829 24.49 2.57 -9.05
N PRO A 830 25.19 3.14 -10.07
CA PRO A 830 25.80 4.47 -9.96
C PRO A 830 24.80 5.55 -9.61
N PHE A 831 23.62 5.55 -10.23
CA PHE A 831 22.53 6.47 -9.94
C PHE A 831 21.93 6.19 -8.54
N ALA A 832 21.66 4.95 -8.18
CA ALA A 832 21.11 4.57 -6.88
C ALA A 832 22.04 4.99 -5.72
N LYS A 833 23.35 4.85 -5.88
CA LYS A 833 24.37 5.33 -4.92
C LYS A 833 24.38 6.86 -4.83
N TRP A 834 24.24 7.56 -5.95
CA TRP A 834 24.19 9.00 -5.97
C TRP A 834 22.89 9.50 -5.31
N ARG A 835 21.73 8.93 -5.62
CA ARG A 835 20.43 9.25 -5.02
C ARG A 835 20.45 9.22 -3.49
N LYS A 836 21.16 8.25 -2.87
CA LYS A 836 21.27 8.15 -1.41
C LYS A 836 22.01 9.33 -0.74
N LYS A 837 22.84 10.05 -1.50
CA LYS A 837 23.68 11.17 -1.02
C LYS A 837 23.05 12.55 -1.24
N ILE A 838 21.89 12.62 -1.88
CA ILE A 838 21.31 13.91 -2.30
C ILE A 838 20.30 14.41 -1.28
N SER A 839 20.33 15.71 -1.01
CA SER A 839 19.27 16.41 -0.30
C SER A 839 17.99 16.46 -1.16
N LYS A 840 16.81 16.39 -0.53
CA LYS A 840 15.49 16.34 -1.18
C LYS A 840 15.10 17.59 -2.00
N ASN A 841 16.00 18.53 -2.24
CA ASN A 841 15.74 19.82 -2.89
C ASN A 841 16.21 19.88 -4.36
N LEU A 842 16.34 18.76 -5.05
CA LEU A 842 16.70 18.75 -6.47
C LEU A 842 15.55 19.21 -7.36
N THR A 843 15.89 20.06 -8.37
CA THR A 843 14.99 20.41 -9.47
C THR A 843 15.07 19.36 -10.58
N LYS A 844 14.04 19.29 -11.44
CA LYS A 844 14.01 18.44 -12.63
C LYS A 844 15.24 18.68 -13.52
N GLN A 845 15.55 19.94 -13.86
CA GLN A 845 16.71 20.27 -14.65
C GLN A 845 18.04 19.76 -14.05
N ASN A 846 18.15 19.79 -12.74
CA ASN A 846 19.38 19.35 -12.08
C ASN A 846 19.57 17.82 -12.14
N ILE A 847 18.48 17.03 -12.10
CA ILE A 847 18.56 15.58 -12.28
C ILE A 847 18.86 15.24 -13.75
N GLU A 848 18.20 15.89 -14.71
CA GLU A 848 18.43 15.69 -16.14
C GLU A 848 19.88 15.99 -16.52
N ASN A 849 20.44 17.11 -16.08
CA ASN A 849 21.85 17.46 -16.27
C ASN A 849 22.80 16.41 -15.64
N HIS A 850 22.41 15.84 -14.50
CA HIS A 850 23.20 14.77 -13.88
C HIS A 850 23.15 13.48 -14.70
N LEU A 851 21.98 13.10 -15.20
CA LEU A 851 21.78 11.89 -15.99
C LEU A 851 22.49 11.99 -17.34
N THR A 852 22.48 13.15 -17.98
CA THR A 852 23.25 13.42 -19.20
C THR A 852 24.74 13.12 -18.97
N LEU A 853 25.33 13.70 -17.95
CA LEU A 853 26.75 13.51 -17.64
C LEU A 853 27.07 12.10 -17.15
N LEU A 854 26.14 11.47 -16.41
CA LEU A 854 26.27 10.08 -15.95
C LEU A 854 26.23 9.11 -17.12
N SER A 855 25.37 9.33 -18.12
CA SER A 855 25.31 8.54 -19.34
C SER A 855 26.65 8.57 -20.08
N ILE A 856 27.22 9.75 -20.25
CA ILE A 856 28.52 9.92 -20.90
C ILE A 856 29.65 9.26 -20.09
N LEU A 857 29.67 9.47 -18.77
CA LEU A 857 30.66 8.83 -17.87
C LEU A 857 30.59 7.30 -17.98
N GLN A 858 29.40 6.70 -17.88
CA GLN A 858 29.29 5.26 -17.93
C GLN A 858 29.61 4.71 -19.33
N THR A 859 29.21 5.39 -20.39
CA THR A 859 29.59 5.04 -21.77
C THR A 859 31.10 5.11 -21.98
N CYS A 860 31.76 6.16 -21.50
CA CYS A 860 33.22 6.24 -21.52
C CYS A 860 33.86 5.06 -20.80
N LYS A 861 33.34 4.69 -19.60
CA LYS A 861 33.84 3.53 -18.85
C LYS A 861 33.67 2.22 -19.62
N TYR A 862 32.51 2.00 -20.24
CA TYR A 862 32.24 0.78 -21.02
C TYR A 862 33.14 0.69 -22.24
N ARG A 863 33.55 1.81 -22.83
CA ARG A 863 34.48 1.89 -23.97
C ARG A 863 35.96 1.98 -23.55
N GLY A 864 36.27 1.94 -22.23
CA GLY A 864 37.63 2.08 -21.73
C GLY A 864 38.27 3.45 -21.91
N ILE A 865 37.42 4.49 -22.02
CA ILE A 865 37.86 5.87 -22.27
C ILE A 865 37.95 6.61 -20.92
N ASN A 866 39.01 7.40 -20.75
CA ASN A 866 39.12 8.27 -19.60
C ASN A 866 38.14 9.46 -19.75
N PHE A 867 37.13 9.50 -18.88
CA PHE A 867 36.07 10.53 -18.91
C PHE A 867 36.63 11.96 -18.78
N PHE A 868 37.62 12.16 -17.91
CA PHE A 868 38.17 13.48 -17.72
C PHE A 868 38.98 13.97 -18.94
N GLU A 869 39.77 13.10 -19.57
CA GLU A 869 40.49 13.44 -20.80
C GLU A 869 39.52 13.71 -21.97
N PHE A 870 38.41 12.96 -22.03
CA PHE A 870 37.33 13.27 -22.99
C PHE A 870 36.74 14.65 -22.76
N LEU A 871 36.37 15.02 -21.53
CA LEU A 871 35.85 16.37 -21.23
C LEU A 871 36.89 17.45 -21.53
N LYS A 872 38.15 17.22 -21.18
CA LYS A 872 39.25 18.18 -21.35
C LYS A 872 39.55 18.46 -22.84
N SER A 873 39.40 17.46 -23.68
CA SER A 873 39.61 17.59 -25.11
C SER A 873 38.64 18.57 -25.79
N GLY A 874 37.47 18.79 -25.18
CA GLY A 874 36.37 19.59 -25.74
C GLY A 874 35.65 18.92 -26.91
N GLU A 875 36.07 17.66 -27.30
CA GLU A 875 35.41 16.86 -28.35
C GLU A 875 34.00 16.44 -27.87
N THR A 876 33.01 16.56 -28.74
CA THR A 876 31.63 16.24 -28.45
C THR A 876 31.16 14.86 -28.94
N SER A 877 31.99 14.15 -29.71
CA SER A 877 31.73 12.78 -30.17
C SER A 877 32.72 11.82 -29.51
N ILE A 878 32.18 10.84 -28.77
CA ILE A 878 32.98 9.78 -28.13
C ILE A 878 33.73 8.96 -29.15
N GLU A 879 33.16 8.72 -30.31
CA GLU A 879 33.79 7.96 -31.41
C GLU A 879 34.98 8.70 -31.99
N LYS A 880 34.81 9.96 -32.37
CA LYS A 880 35.89 10.79 -32.85
C LYS A 880 37.03 10.89 -31.87
N PHE A 881 36.70 11.06 -30.57
CA PHE A 881 37.74 11.04 -29.53
C PHE A 881 38.48 9.72 -29.47
N SER A 882 37.77 8.58 -29.51
CA SER A 882 38.38 7.24 -29.49
C SER A 882 39.32 6.99 -30.66
N ILE A 883 39.00 7.51 -31.84
CA ILE A 883 39.87 7.37 -33.02
C ILE A 883 41.13 8.25 -32.93
N LYS A 884 40.98 9.47 -32.38
CA LYS A 884 42.04 10.45 -32.30
C LYS A 884 43.09 10.20 -31.22
N TYR A 885 42.68 9.53 -30.11
CA TYR A 885 43.47 9.34 -28.89
C TYR A 885 43.75 7.86 -28.56
N LYS A 886 43.43 6.92 -29.45
CA LYS A 886 44.01 5.59 -29.48
C LYS A 886 45.37 5.63 -30.15
#